data_7dcfd1dd2a326a6d60728a477d3d6df7
#
_entry.id   7dcfd1dd2a326a6d60728a477d3d6df7
#
_cell.length_a   1.000
_cell.length_b   1.000
_cell.length_c   1.000
_cell.angle_alpha   90.00
_cell.angle_beta   90.00
_cell.angle_gamma   90.00
#
_symmetry.space_group_name_H-M   'P 1'
#
loop_
_entity.id
_entity.type
_entity.pdbx_description
1 polymer ?
#
loop_
_entity_poly.entity_id
_entity_poly.type
_entity_poly.pdbx_seq_one_letter_code
_entity_poly.pdbx_strand_id
1 'polypeptide(L)'
;MKQKVENIHGITLISLVISIIVLIILIGVSIAILTGKNSLFERAKQAKLNYSVSSSKEKLELAISNLIIEQASKGENTSKEDLTKINDEEIDVGSTDKFPVEVICEKYKFAVDENFVVTYIGDADGIIVTYTTNPEGYTNGDSIKILIKVTSSKGIKSIQKPGEIDRLLAQGQKTIGLDYEVTKNGHYIFTIVDLEDNEIQKDIYIDKFDKLEPLEFTPEIKKEGYNITVIENGKDSEETEDSAKSGIDYYKYFLIDSTGKEIEYEINKIEDLDVGNYKLYLIAYDRAGNCKKSNVLEFFISRKYKEISVGYNHCLAIDYEGNLWSWGLNDFGQLGNNMKDNKIHNVPVQIVKDKKFVKIAAGYSYSMAIDEEGNLWTCGYNRCGQLGDGTNINKSSFVKISMETKFAQISAGNYHCLAIDVNGNLWAWGQNNVAQLGDETRIDKNSPVQVISGTYFKDISAGENHSLAIDSEGNLWGWGDSSYGQAGVKNGIRTPGKIKEETKFMEISAGREYSLAIDSEGKLWAVGYNYFGQLGDGTTVDKNSFIQIASDKKFVHIFSGDSRSFGIDNEGNTWAWGKSGYFLGIGTYDEKVLVPMQVKIETKLNLIKSNGCNLALDIDGSMWAWGYNGNGQYGNGTKDSVGIPMQIK
;
A
#
# COMPACT_ATOMS: atom_id res chain seq x y z
N MET A 1 -16.47 -38.13 -19.25
CA MET A 1 -17.05 -37.06 -20.10
C MET A 1 -15.92 -36.42 -20.85
N LYS A 2 -15.75 -36.74 -22.13
CA LYS A 2 -14.78 -36.11 -23.01
C LYS A 2 -15.46 -34.90 -23.65
N GLN A 3 -15.03 -33.70 -23.33
CA GLN A 3 -15.39 -32.50 -24.07
C GLN A 3 -14.32 -32.21 -25.09
N LYS A 4 -14.72 -32.16 -26.35
CA LYS A 4 -13.96 -31.69 -27.49
C LYS A 4 -13.54 -30.25 -27.29
N VAL A 5 -12.25 -29.98 -27.35
CA VAL A 5 -11.70 -28.63 -27.60
C VAL A 5 -11.75 -28.43 -29.10
N GLU A 6 -12.65 -27.59 -29.58
CA GLU A 6 -12.65 -27.12 -30.96
C GLU A 6 -11.51 -26.10 -31.15
N ASN A 7 -10.66 -26.37 -32.11
CA ASN A 7 -9.59 -25.50 -32.62
C ASN A 7 -10.20 -24.19 -33.16
N ILE A 8 -10.00 -23.09 -32.46
CA ILE A 8 -10.16 -21.76 -33.04
C ILE A 8 -8.81 -21.46 -33.75
N HIS A 9 -8.72 -21.81 -35.01
CA HIS A 9 -7.62 -21.38 -35.86
C HIS A 9 -7.80 -19.90 -36.13
N GLY A 10 -6.81 -19.11 -35.70
CA GLY A 10 -6.72 -17.71 -35.98
C GLY A 10 -6.84 -17.45 -37.50
N ILE A 11 -7.53 -16.35 -37.79
CA ILE A 11 -7.59 -15.81 -39.15
C ILE A 11 -6.16 -15.67 -39.65
N THR A 12 -5.77 -16.52 -40.61
CA THR A 12 -4.42 -16.55 -41.12
C THR A 12 -4.05 -15.19 -41.71
N LEU A 13 -2.78 -14.77 -41.56
CA LEU A 13 -2.19 -13.58 -42.20
C LEU A 13 -2.58 -13.45 -43.68
N ILE A 14 -2.75 -14.61 -44.36
CA ILE A 14 -3.24 -14.74 -45.72
C ILE A 14 -4.65 -14.17 -45.91
N SER A 15 -5.57 -14.39 -44.95
CA SER A 15 -6.92 -13.86 -45.04
C SER A 15 -6.94 -12.31 -44.82
N LEU A 16 -6.04 -11.80 -44.00
CA LEU A 16 -5.85 -10.38 -43.82
C LEU A 16 -5.22 -9.72 -45.04
N VAL A 17 -4.21 -10.36 -45.63
CA VAL A 17 -3.54 -9.87 -46.86
C VAL A 17 -4.51 -9.89 -48.05
N ILE A 18 -5.32 -10.93 -48.22
CA ILE A 18 -6.36 -11.00 -49.26
C ILE A 18 -7.41 -9.90 -49.04
N SER A 19 -7.82 -9.64 -47.82
CA SER A 19 -8.79 -8.57 -47.51
C SER A 19 -8.23 -7.18 -47.80
N ILE A 20 -6.94 -6.95 -47.54
CA ILE A 20 -6.27 -5.68 -47.84
C ILE A 20 -6.09 -5.52 -49.37
N ILE A 21 -5.76 -6.57 -50.11
CA ILE A 21 -5.63 -6.55 -51.58
C ILE A 21 -6.98 -6.25 -52.23
N VAL A 22 -8.07 -6.85 -51.74
CA VAL A 22 -9.43 -6.58 -52.22
C VAL A 22 -9.86 -5.15 -51.90
N LEU A 23 -9.46 -4.59 -50.73
CA LEU A 23 -9.75 -3.22 -50.36
C LEU A 23 -9.01 -2.20 -51.26
N ILE A 24 -7.74 -2.49 -51.61
CA ILE A 24 -6.93 -1.63 -52.49
C ILE A 24 -7.47 -1.62 -53.92
N ILE A 25 -7.96 -2.75 -54.40
CA ILE A 25 -8.62 -2.86 -55.73
C ILE A 25 -9.92 -2.08 -55.77
N LEU A 26 -10.69 -2.02 -54.68
CA LEU A 26 -11.94 -1.28 -54.57
C LEU A 26 -11.76 0.25 -54.45
N ILE A 27 -10.56 0.73 -54.06
CA ILE A 27 -10.27 2.17 -53.88
C ILE A 27 -9.61 2.82 -55.13
N GLY A 28 -9.32 2.08 -56.18
CA GLY A 28 -8.86 2.65 -57.46
C GLY A 28 -7.43 3.21 -57.45
N VAL A 29 -6.50 2.66 -56.66
CA VAL A 29 -5.11 3.10 -56.59
C VAL A 29 -4.32 2.62 -57.80
N SER A 30 -3.67 3.53 -58.51
CA SER A 30 -2.92 3.37 -59.76
C SER A 30 -1.89 2.26 -59.76
N ILE A 31 -1.80 1.55 -60.88
CA ILE A 31 -0.91 0.41 -61.21
C ILE A 31 0.61 0.71 -60.97
N ALA A 32 0.99 1.98 -60.81
CA ALA A 32 2.37 2.40 -60.58
C ALA A 32 2.99 1.92 -59.22
N ILE A 33 2.15 1.54 -58.25
CA ILE A 33 2.62 1.02 -56.93
C ILE A 33 2.92 -0.48 -56.97
N LEU A 34 2.52 -1.16 -58.05
CA LEU A 34 2.63 -2.63 -58.20
C LEU A 34 3.87 -3.14 -58.93
N THR A 35 4.69 -2.29 -59.58
CA THR A 35 5.72 -2.71 -60.52
C THR A 35 7.14 -2.16 -60.28
N GLY A 36 7.50 -1.69 -59.10
CA GLY A 36 8.88 -1.27 -58.75
C GLY A 36 9.61 -2.29 -57.88
N LYS A 37 10.95 -2.19 -57.77
CA LYS A 37 11.77 -3.04 -56.88
C LYS A 37 11.37 -2.96 -55.39
N ASN A 38 10.51 -2.01 -55.00
CA ASN A 38 9.86 -1.89 -53.72
C ASN A 38 8.35 -2.13 -53.76
N SER A 39 7.86 -2.89 -54.73
CA SER A 39 6.45 -3.14 -54.97
C SER A 39 5.84 -3.97 -53.83
N LEU A 40 4.53 -3.79 -53.62
CA LEU A 40 3.73 -4.63 -52.71
C LEU A 40 3.89 -6.14 -53.04
N PHE A 41 4.15 -6.47 -54.28
CA PHE A 41 4.40 -7.85 -54.74
C PHE A 41 5.73 -8.39 -54.22
N GLU A 42 6.83 -7.62 -54.28
CA GLU A 42 8.11 -8.03 -53.70
C GLU A 42 8.05 -8.08 -52.18
N ARG A 43 7.35 -7.16 -51.52
CA ARG A 43 7.10 -7.23 -50.06
C ARG A 43 6.26 -8.45 -49.67
N ALA A 44 5.26 -8.80 -50.49
CA ALA A 44 4.46 -10.01 -50.28
C ALA A 44 5.26 -11.29 -50.53
N LYS A 45 6.15 -11.28 -51.52
CA LYS A 45 7.08 -12.39 -51.78
C LYS A 45 8.10 -12.58 -50.68
N GLN A 46 8.67 -11.47 -50.15
CA GLN A 46 9.57 -11.50 -49.02
C GLN A 46 8.85 -11.93 -47.74
N ALA A 47 7.63 -11.43 -47.50
CA ALA A 47 6.80 -11.86 -46.38
C ALA A 47 6.45 -13.36 -46.46
N LYS A 48 6.20 -13.87 -47.65
CA LYS A 48 5.96 -15.31 -47.88
C LYS A 48 7.21 -16.15 -47.63
N LEU A 49 8.39 -15.65 -48.03
CA LEU A 49 9.67 -16.32 -47.77
C LEU A 49 9.95 -16.32 -46.25
N ASN A 50 9.82 -15.17 -45.62
CA ASN A 50 10.00 -15.03 -44.15
C ASN A 50 9.03 -15.92 -43.39
N TYR A 51 7.78 -16.04 -43.83
CA TYR A 51 6.80 -16.96 -43.26
C TYR A 51 7.22 -18.41 -43.39
N SER A 52 7.69 -18.82 -44.59
CA SER A 52 8.14 -20.20 -44.84
C SER A 52 9.38 -20.56 -44.03
N VAL A 53 10.36 -19.63 -43.93
CA VAL A 53 11.55 -19.80 -43.08
C VAL A 53 11.15 -19.86 -41.61
N SER A 54 10.24 -18.97 -41.16
CA SER A 54 9.74 -18.97 -39.78
C SER A 54 8.97 -20.24 -39.44
N SER A 55 8.19 -20.78 -40.41
CA SER A 55 7.45 -22.03 -40.21
C SER A 55 8.39 -23.23 -40.08
N SER A 56 9.41 -23.32 -40.92
CA SER A 56 10.40 -24.40 -40.86
C SER A 56 11.27 -24.27 -39.58
N LYS A 57 11.57 -23.04 -39.16
CA LYS A 57 12.27 -22.79 -37.91
C LYS A 57 11.43 -23.24 -36.70
N GLU A 58 10.16 -22.87 -36.63
CA GLU A 58 9.22 -23.26 -35.57
C GLU A 58 9.07 -24.78 -35.49
N LYS A 59 9.02 -25.45 -36.66
CA LYS A 59 9.00 -26.91 -36.75
C LYS A 59 10.24 -27.53 -36.10
N LEU A 60 11.43 -27.01 -36.43
CA LEU A 60 12.69 -27.48 -35.86
C LEU A 60 12.81 -27.19 -34.37
N GLU A 61 12.42 -26.00 -33.92
CA GLU A 61 12.40 -25.62 -32.50
C GLU A 61 11.45 -26.52 -31.68
N LEU A 62 10.31 -26.88 -32.24
CA LEU A 62 9.38 -27.82 -31.63
C LEU A 62 9.97 -29.22 -31.51
N ALA A 63 10.64 -29.70 -32.56
CA ALA A 63 11.31 -31.00 -32.55
C ALA A 63 12.44 -31.07 -31.51
N ILE A 64 13.24 -30.02 -31.38
CA ILE A 64 14.28 -29.88 -30.35
C ILE A 64 13.68 -29.82 -28.97
N SER A 65 12.61 -29.05 -28.79
CA SER A 65 11.93 -28.93 -27.48
C SER A 65 11.36 -30.27 -27.01
N ASN A 66 10.77 -31.04 -27.91
CA ASN A 66 10.27 -32.38 -27.61
C ASN A 66 11.42 -33.34 -27.22
N LEU A 67 12.55 -33.24 -27.90
CA LEU A 67 13.76 -34.01 -27.60
C LEU A 67 14.29 -33.68 -26.19
N ILE A 68 14.37 -32.37 -25.82
CA ILE A 68 14.83 -31.92 -24.52
C ILE A 68 13.88 -32.45 -23.42
N ILE A 69 12.56 -32.37 -23.62
CA ILE A 69 11.56 -32.89 -22.67
C ILE A 69 11.70 -34.42 -22.54
N GLU A 70 11.94 -35.15 -23.62
CA GLU A 70 12.12 -36.58 -23.57
C GLU A 70 13.37 -36.99 -22.78
N GLN A 71 14.52 -36.33 -23.02
CA GLN A 71 15.75 -36.57 -22.25
C GLN A 71 15.61 -36.21 -20.78
N ALA A 72 15.02 -35.05 -20.49
CA ALA A 72 14.75 -34.64 -19.12
C ALA A 72 13.83 -35.62 -18.35
N SER A 73 12.86 -36.24 -19.07
CA SER A 73 11.98 -37.25 -18.47
C SER A 73 12.72 -38.53 -18.08
N LYS A 74 13.87 -38.79 -18.69
CA LYS A 74 14.78 -39.91 -18.42
C LYS A 74 15.85 -39.56 -17.38
N GLY A 75 15.89 -38.29 -16.93
CA GLY A 75 16.89 -37.76 -16.00
C GLY A 75 18.25 -37.47 -16.67
N GLU A 76 18.27 -37.33 -17.98
CA GLU A 76 19.46 -37.10 -18.80
C GLU A 76 19.48 -35.65 -19.32
N ASN A 77 20.67 -35.07 -19.48
CA ASN A 77 20.84 -33.78 -20.16
C ASN A 77 20.91 -34.02 -21.69
N THR A 78 20.26 -33.16 -22.44
CA THR A 78 20.31 -33.20 -23.91
C THR A 78 21.72 -32.84 -24.39
N SER A 79 22.26 -33.64 -25.32
CA SER A 79 23.55 -33.42 -25.93
C SER A 79 23.38 -33.11 -27.43
N LYS A 80 24.47 -32.67 -28.10
CA LYS A 80 24.47 -32.42 -29.53
C LYS A 80 24.23 -33.71 -30.36
N GLU A 81 24.70 -34.85 -29.86
CA GLU A 81 24.48 -36.17 -30.46
C GLU A 81 23.01 -36.57 -30.44
N ASP A 82 22.26 -36.07 -29.45
CA ASP A 82 20.83 -36.36 -29.36
C ASP A 82 20.01 -35.68 -30.45
N LEU A 83 20.52 -34.61 -31.09
CA LEU A 83 19.86 -33.99 -32.23
C LEU A 83 19.66 -35.01 -33.41
N THR A 84 20.54 -35.98 -33.55
CA THR A 84 20.39 -37.07 -34.58
C THR A 84 19.20 -38.00 -34.30
N LYS A 85 18.59 -37.91 -33.09
CA LYS A 85 17.40 -38.69 -32.72
C LYS A 85 16.09 -38.03 -33.15
N ILE A 86 16.14 -36.81 -33.71
CA ILE A 86 14.97 -36.17 -34.31
C ILE A 86 14.48 -37.02 -35.47
N ASN A 87 13.30 -37.62 -35.32
CA ASN A 87 12.70 -38.48 -36.32
C ASN A 87 11.60 -37.71 -37.07
N ASP A 88 12.02 -36.89 -38.02
CA ASP A 88 11.14 -36.17 -38.94
C ASP A 88 11.74 -36.21 -40.33
N GLU A 89 10.97 -36.68 -41.32
CA GLU A 89 11.45 -36.90 -42.70
C GLU A 89 11.90 -35.61 -43.41
N GLU A 90 11.48 -34.45 -42.90
CA GLU A 90 11.81 -33.14 -43.47
C GLU A 90 12.97 -32.45 -42.72
N ILE A 91 13.55 -33.11 -41.70
CA ILE A 91 14.67 -32.59 -40.90
C ILE A 91 15.89 -33.49 -41.06
N ASP A 92 16.94 -32.95 -41.65
CA ASP A 92 18.23 -33.62 -41.79
C ASP A 92 19.30 -32.95 -40.92
N VAL A 93 19.88 -33.73 -40.01
CA VAL A 93 20.88 -33.25 -39.04
C VAL A 93 22.26 -33.56 -39.56
N GLY A 94 23.06 -32.54 -39.77
CA GLY A 94 24.46 -32.66 -40.22
C GLY A 94 25.39 -33.24 -39.14
N SER A 95 26.72 -33.06 -39.33
CA SER A 95 27.71 -33.55 -38.35
C SER A 95 27.52 -32.90 -36.97
N THR A 96 27.48 -33.72 -35.94
CA THR A 96 27.37 -33.33 -34.52
C THR A 96 28.72 -33.27 -33.81
N ASP A 97 29.85 -33.23 -34.54
CA ASP A 97 31.19 -33.21 -33.92
C ASP A 97 31.44 -31.98 -33.01
N LYS A 98 30.85 -30.83 -33.37
CA LYS A 98 30.93 -29.58 -32.63
C LYS A 98 29.73 -28.70 -32.84
N PHE A 99 29.44 -27.83 -31.86
CA PHE A 99 28.49 -26.74 -32.05
C PHE A 99 29.10 -25.57 -32.86
N PRO A 100 28.30 -24.81 -33.64
CA PRO A 100 26.88 -25.08 -33.92
C PRO A 100 26.70 -26.28 -34.85
N VAL A 101 25.64 -27.04 -34.62
CA VAL A 101 25.25 -28.16 -35.54
C VAL A 101 24.41 -27.57 -36.66
N GLU A 102 24.79 -27.87 -37.91
CA GLU A 102 23.98 -27.51 -39.08
C GLU A 102 22.83 -28.51 -39.26
N VAL A 103 21.62 -27.97 -39.42
CA VAL A 103 20.40 -28.76 -39.64
C VAL A 103 19.66 -28.22 -40.85
N ILE A 104 19.28 -29.10 -41.75
CA ILE A 104 18.41 -28.78 -42.88
C ILE A 104 16.98 -29.15 -42.46
N CYS A 105 16.05 -28.18 -42.49
CA CYS A 105 14.65 -28.43 -42.30
C CYS A 105 13.91 -27.96 -43.54
N GLU A 106 13.24 -28.90 -44.21
CA GLU A 106 12.70 -28.72 -45.56
C GLU A 106 13.83 -28.29 -46.56
N LYS A 107 13.75 -27.08 -47.09
CA LYS A 107 14.76 -26.51 -47.99
C LYS A 107 15.64 -25.42 -47.36
N TYR A 108 15.54 -25.23 -46.08
CA TYR A 108 16.25 -24.19 -45.34
C TYR A 108 17.30 -24.76 -44.40
N LYS A 109 18.43 -24.10 -44.31
CA LYS A 109 19.51 -24.43 -43.39
C LYS A 109 19.44 -23.61 -42.14
N PHE A 110 19.62 -24.28 -41.01
CA PHE A 110 19.67 -23.68 -39.68
C PHE A 110 20.96 -24.11 -38.97
N ALA A 111 21.46 -23.23 -38.10
CA ALA A 111 22.49 -23.54 -37.14
C ALA A 111 21.84 -23.69 -35.76
N VAL A 112 22.18 -24.77 -35.06
CA VAL A 112 21.76 -25.01 -33.65
C VAL A 112 23.00 -24.88 -32.80
N ASP A 113 22.99 -23.92 -31.87
CA ASP A 113 24.10 -23.66 -30.96
C ASP A 113 24.08 -24.58 -29.72
N GLU A 114 25.05 -24.38 -28.82
CA GLU A 114 25.20 -25.16 -27.58
C GLU A 114 24.05 -24.96 -26.55
N ASN A 115 23.25 -23.92 -26.74
CA ASN A 115 22.03 -23.64 -25.93
C ASN A 115 20.76 -24.12 -26.66
N PHE A 116 20.89 -24.85 -27.76
CA PHE A 116 19.83 -25.32 -28.64
C PHE A 116 19.00 -24.21 -29.30
N VAL A 117 19.59 -23.01 -29.48
CA VAL A 117 18.97 -21.88 -30.18
C VAL A 117 19.14 -22.09 -31.68
N VAL A 118 18.03 -22.03 -32.41
CA VAL A 118 17.94 -22.25 -33.86
C VAL A 118 18.08 -20.93 -34.60
N THR A 119 19.10 -20.82 -35.45
CA THR A 119 19.34 -19.63 -36.27
C THR A 119 19.29 -20.01 -37.76
N TYR A 120 18.46 -19.33 -38.55
CA TYR A 120 18.44 -19.50 -40.00
C TYR A 120 19.75 -19.03 -40.64
N ILE A 121 20.38 -19.89 -41.45
CA ILE A 121 21.68 -19.60 -42.06
C ILE A 121 21.66 -19.62 -43.62
N GLY A 122 20.51 -19.92 -44.25
CA GLY A 122 20.33 -19.80 -45.68
C GLY A 122 19.56 -20.96 -46.32
N ASP A 123 19.49 -21.00 -47.65
CA ASP A 123 18.94 -22.12 -48.39
C ASP A 123 19.98 -23.24 -48.49
N ALA A 124 19.54 -24.50 -48.64
CA ALA A 124 20.43 -25.68 -48.61
C ALA A 124 21.51 -25.69 -49.71
N ASP A 125 21.28 -25.03 -50.86
CA ASP A 125 22.19 -24.97 -52.00
C ASP A 125 22.66 -23.58 -52.42
N GLY A 126 22.50 -22.53 -51.53
CA GLY A 126 22.71 -21.12 -51.87
C GLY A 126 23.91 -20.45 -51.21
N ILE A 127 23.94 -19.12 -51.34
CA ILE A 127 24.85 -18.23 -50.62
C ILE A 127 24.25 -17.99 -49.23
N ILE A 128 25.02 -18.25 -48.17
CA ILE A 128 24.64 -18.12 -46.79
C ILE A 128 25.26 -16.84 -46.22
N VAL A 129 24.45 -15.99 -45.59
CA VAL A 129 24.91 -14.76 -44.91
C VAL A 129 24.43 -14.78 -43.47
N THR A 130 25.37 -14.88 -42.53
CA THR A 130 25.11 -14.68 -41.08
C THR A 130 25.72 -13.37 -40.63
N TYR A 131 25.14 -12.76 -39.61
CA TYR A 131 25.70 -11.54 -39.03
C TYR A 131 25.42 -11.45 -37.54
N THR A 132 26.29 -10.71 -36.85
CA THR A 132 26.10 -10.25 -35.47
C THR A 132 26.39 -8.76 -35.40
N THR A 133 25.93 -8.11 -34.36
CA THR A 133 26.21 -6.69 -34.11
C THR A 133 27.05 -6.55 -32.83
N ASN A 134 27.92 -5.52 -32.79
CA ASN A 134 28.66 -5.18 -31.61
C ASN A 134 28.50 -3.66 -31.32
N PRO A 135 27.80 -3.26 -30.25
CA PRO A 135 27.15 -4.16 -29.29
C PRO A 135 25.97 -4.93 -29.85
N GLU A 136 25.59 -6.04 -29.18
CA GLU A 136 24.45 -6.87 -29.56
C GLU A 136 23.10 -6.24 -29.18
N GLY A 137 23.06 -5.47 -28.08
CA GLY A 137 21.88 -4.77 -27.56
C GLY A 137 21.73 -3.35 -28.10
N TYR A 138 20.81 -2.61 -27.50
CA TYR A 138 20.66 -1.16 -27.73
C TYR A 138 21.89 -0.40 -27.30
N THR A 139 22.14 0.77 -27.90
CA THR A 139 23.27 1.63 -27.57
C THR A 139 22.94 3.11 -27.80
N ASN A 140 23.47 3.97 -26.94
CA ASN A 140 23.54 5.41 -27.15
C ASN A 140 24.89 5.85 -27.80
N GLY A 141 25.75 4.92 -28.14
CA GLY A 141 27.03 5.16 -28.81
C GLY A 141 26.88 5.69 -30.22
N ASP A 142 28.02 6.10 -30.81
CA ASP A 142 28.05 6.73 -32.13
C ASP A 142 28.08 5.74 -33.28
N SER A 143 28.42 4.48 -33.03
CA SER A 143 28.47 3.46 -34.05
C SER A 143 28.16 2.05 -33.56
N ILE A 144 27.67 1.22 -34.46
CA ILE A 144 27.51 -0.24 -34.30
C ILE A 144 28.31 -0.91 -35.38
N LYS A 145 29.09 -1.92 -35.00
CA LYS A 145 29.83 -2.75 -35.98
C LYS A 145 29.00 -3.98 -36.34
N ILE A 146 28.64 -4.13 -37.59
CA ILE A 146 28.03 -5.35 -38.15
C ILE A 146 29.15 -6.31 -38.58
N LEU A 147 29.21 -7.47 -37.93
CA LEU A 147 30.15 -8.53 -38.26
C LEU A 147 29.43 -9.51 -39.16
N ILE A 148 29.83 -9.60 -40.45
CA ILE A 148 29.16 -10.36 -41.46
C ILE A 148 30.03 -11.54 -41.86
N LYS A 149 29.46 -12.74 -41.92
CA LYS A 149 30.10 -13.94 -42.48
C LYS A 149 29.28 -14.42 -43.65
N VAL A 150 29.90 -14.44 -44.81
CA VAL A 150 29.34 -14.96 -46.07
C VAL A 150 29.97 -16.31 -46.40
N THR A 151 29.16 -17.30 -46.75
CA THR A 151 29.62 -18.63 -47.15
C THR A 151 28.90 -19.07 -48.42
N SER A 152 29.58 -19.68 -49.36
CA SER A 152 29.00 -20.26 -50.56
C SER A 152 29.72 -21.55 -50.96
N SER A 153 28.98 -22.61 -51.28
CA SER A 153 29.52 -23.87 -51.75
C SER A 153 30.24 -23.72 -53.11
N LYS A 154 29.82 -22.75 -53.90
CA LYS A 154 30.36 -22.43 -55.23
C LYS A 154 31.57 -21.49 -55.22
N GLY A 155 31.84 -20.86 -54.10
CA GLY A 155 32.81 -19.79 -53.93
C GLY A 155 32.23 -18.39 -54.20
N ILE A 156 32.73 -17.39 -53.52
CA ILE A 156 32.22 -16.00 -53.56
C ILE A 156 33.04 -15.24 -54.62
N LYS A 157 32.33 -14.59 -55.56
CA LYS A 157 32.93 -13.75 -56.61
C LYS A 157 33.12 -12.32 -56.12
N SER A 158 32.07 -11.74 -55.54
CA SER A 158 32.14 -10.38 -55.02
C SER A 158 31.08 -10.10 -53.97
N ILE A 159 31.36 -9.10 -53.13
CA ILE A 159 30.43 -8.52 -52.13
C ILE A 159 30.37 -7.01 -52.32
N GLN A 160 29.19 -6.44 -52.49
CA GLN A 160 28.96 -5.00 -52.50
C GLN A 160 28.36 -4.60 -51.16
N LYS A 161 29.02 -3.66 -50.49
CA LYS A 161 28.54 -3.11 -49.21
C LYS A 161 27.49 -2.02 -49.42
N PRO A 162 26.66 -1.72 -48.42
CA PRO A 162 25.66 -0.67 -48.50
C PRO A 162 26.29 0.69 -48.84
N GLY A 163 25.73 1.39 -49.83
CA GLY A 163 26.20 2.72 -50.25
C GLY A 163 27.50 2.78 -50.99
N GLU A 164 28.22 1.67 -51.19
CA GLU A 164 29.45 1.60 -51.99
C GLU A 164 29.12 1.24 -53.46
N ILE A 165 29.82 1.86 -54.40
CA ILE A 165 29.69 1.53 -55.85
C ILE A 165 30.60 0.33 -56.22
N ASP A 166 31.77 0.29 -55.55
CA ASP A 166 32.77 -0.75 -55.84
C ASP A 166 32.42 -2.06 -55.11
N ARG A 167 32.68 -3.18 -55.79
CA ARG A 167 32.51 -4.54 -55.24
C ARG A 167 33.83 -5.06 -54.69
N LEU A 168 33.82 -5.57 -53.46
CA LEU A 168 34.95 -6.33 -52.92
C LEU A 168 35.08 -7.63 -53.70
N LEU A 169 36.21 -7.86 -54.43
CA LEU A 169 36.46 -9.09 -55.16
C LEU A 169 36.94 -10.19 -54.22
N ALA A 170 36.22 -11.28 -54.16
CA ALA A 170 36.43 -12.38 -53.22
C ALA A 170 37.31 -13.54 -53.78
N GLN A 171 37.75 -13.44 -55.02
CA GLN A 171 38.66 -14.39 -55.66
C GLN A 171 38.28 -15.87 -55.49
N GLY A 172 36.99 -16.21 -55.39
CA GLY A 172 36.50 -17.58 -55.27
C GLY A 172 36.63 -18.19 -53.88
N GLN A 173 36.90 -17.41 -52.84
CA GLN A 173 36.86 -17.89 -51.45
C GLN A 173 35.49 -18.44 -51.10
N LYS A 174 35.46 -19.58 -50.38
CA LYS A 174 34.19 -20.20 -49.94
C LYS A 174 33.58 -19.52 -48.71
N THR A 175 34.41 -18.84 -47.93
CA THR A 175 33.95 -18.12 -46.73
C THR A 175 34.70 -16.79 -46.61
N ILE A 176 33.97 -15.70 -46.37
CA ILE A 176 34.52 -14.36 -46.14
C ILE A 176 33.85 -13.79 -44.90
N GLY A 177 34.68 -13.27 -44.00
CA GLY A 177 34.24 -12.37 -42.90
C GLY A 177 34.54 -10.92 -43.26
N LEU A 178 33.62 -10.01 -42.99
CA LEU A 178 33.84 -8.58 -43.14
C LEU A 178 33.12 -7.80 -42.01
N ASP A 179 33.74 -6.68 -41.67
CA ASP A 179 33.16 -5.72 -40.70
C ASP A 179 32.59 -4.56 -41.50
N TYR A 180 31.43 -4.07 -41.03
CA TYR A 180 30.81 -2.87 -41.57
C TYR A 180 30.27 -2.01 -40.42
N GLU A 181 30.70 -0.74 -40.36
CA GLU A 181 30.32 0.17 -39.32
C GLU A 181 29.14 1.02 -39.78
N VAL A 182 28.13 1.14 -38.90
CA VAL A 182 26.93 1.93 -39.14
C VAL A 182 26.78 2.95 -38.00
N THR A 183 26.20 4.11 -38.29
CA THR A 183 26.09 5.26 -37.36
C THR A 183 24.64 5.69 -37.13
N LYS A 184 23.66 4.98 -37.68
CA LYS A 184 22.24 5.26 -37.51
C LYS A 184 21.38 4.02 -37.73
N ASN A 185 20.14 4.07 -37.26
CA ASN A 185 19.13 3.08 -37.57
C ASN A 185 18.81 3.07 -39.09
N GLY A 186 18.41 1.94 -39.61
CA GLY A 186 18.02 1.81 -41.01
C GLY A 186 18.34 0.45 -41.64
N HIS A 187 18.11 0.39 -42.94
CA HIS A 187 18.33 -0.78 -43.76
C HIS A 187 19.71 -0.74 -44.43
N TYR A 188 20.47 -1.82 -44.27
CA TYR A 188 21.83 -1.98 -44.82
C TYR A 188 21.85 -3.19 -45.73
N ILE A 189 21.77 -2.95 -47.04
CA ILE A 189 21.66 -4.00 -48.07
C ILE A 189 23.03 -4.38 -48.61
N PHE A 190 23.41 -5.62 -48.39
CA PHE A 190 24.61 -6.24 -48.95
C PHE A 190 24.23 -7.09 -50.19
N THR A 191 24.94 -6.90 -51.33
CA THR A 191 24.75 -7.71 -52.54
C THR A 191 25.92 -8.67 -52.68
N ILE A 192 25.65 -9.96 -52.70
CA ILE A 192 26.65 -11.02 -52.78
C ILE A 192 26.46 -11.78 -54.09
N VAL A 193 27.56 -12.04 -54.81
CA VAL A 193 27.57 -12.81 -56.04
C VAL A 193 28.55 -13.97 -55.90
N ASP A 194 28.15 -15.20 -56.29
CA ASP A 194 29.02 -16.35 -56.32
C ASP A 194 29.72 -16.51 -57.68
N LEU A 195 30.60 -17.57 -57.84
CA LEU A 195 31.35 -17.82 -59.08
C LEU A 195 30.46 -18.33 -60.22
N GLU A 196 29.21 -18.73 -59.94
CA GLU A 196 28.23 -19.11 -60.97
C GLU A 196 27.29 -17.91 -61.31
N ASP A 197 27.65 -16.69 -60.90
CA ASP A 197 26.88 -15.46 -61.10
C ASP A 197 25.50 -15.45 -60.43
N ASN A 198 25.27 -16.31 -59.43
CA ASN A 198 24.07 -16.17 -58.57
C ASN A 198 24.24 -14.99 -57.67
N GLU A 199 23.24 -14.08 -57.66
CA GLU A 199 23.23 -12.87 -56.85
C GLU A 199 22.15 -12.96 -55.76
N ILE A 200 22.51 -12.66 -54.52
CA ILE A 200 21.55 -12.45 -53.42
C ILE A 200 21.74 -11.08 -52.82
N GLN A 201 20.65 -10.49 -52.29
CA GLN A 201 20.67 -9.28 -51.47
C GLN A 201 20.30 -9.66 -50.05
N LYS A 202 21.18 -9.33 -49.10
CA LYS A 202 20.93 -9.48 -47.69
C LYS A 202 20.65 -8.08 -47.10
N ASP A 203 19.42 -7.87 -46.69
CA ASP A 203 19.00 -6.69 -45.95
C ASP A 203 19.19 -6.94 -44.45
N ILE A 204 19.96 -6.09 -43.79
CA ILE A 204 20.20 -6.10 -42.37
C ILE A 204 19.58 -4.82 -41.85
N TYR A 205 18.53 -4.96 -41.03
CA TYR A 205 17.89 -3.82 -40.40
C TYR A 205 18.49 -3.60 -39.01
N ILE A 206 18.92 -2.34 -38.74
CA ILE A 206 19.46 -1.89 -37.48
C ILE A 206 18.44 -0.92 -36.86
N ASP A 207 18.00 -1.25 -35.68
CA ASP A 207 17.06 -0.46 -34.84
C ASP A 207 17.57 -0.30 -33.41
N LYS A 208 18.87 -0.30 -33.22
CA LYS A 208 19.54 -0.40 -31.92
C LYS A 208 20.11 0.89 -31.39
N PHE A 209 20.15 1.95 -32.19
CA PHE A 209 20.54 3.26 -31.70
C PHE A 209 19.39 3.90 -30.96
N ASP A 210 19.59 4.13 -29.68
CA ASP A 210 18.70 4.93 -28.84
C ASP A 210 19.51 6.03 -28.17
N LYS A 211 19.33 7.26 -28.66
CA LYS A 211 20.05 8.44 -28.19
C LYS A 211 19.18 9.38 -27.36
N LEU A 212 17.92 9.01 -27.13
CA LEU A 212 16.98 9.82 -26.41
C LEU A 212 16.92 9.39 -24.95
N GLU A 213 16.93 10.35 -24.04
CA GLU A 213 16.71 10.10 -22.63
C GLU A 213 15.24 9.66 -22.38
N PRO A 214 14.97 8.85 -21.35
CA PRO A 214 13.61 8.61 -20.86
C PRO A 214 12.82 9.91 -20.64
N LEU A 215 11.50 9.84 -20.74
CA LEU A 215 10.61 11.00 -20.53
C LEU A 215 10.64 11.49 -19.09
N GLU A 216 10.29 12.77 -18.87
CA GLU A 216 10.09 13.30 -17.51
C GLU A 216 8.97 12.52 -16.78
N PHE A 217 9.22 12.22 -15.52
CA PHE A 217 8.24 11.54 -14.65
C PHE A 217 8.37 12.00 -13.21
N THR A 218 7.33 11.76 -12.42
CA THR A 218 7.31 11.97 -10.97
C THR A 218 7.01 10.61 -10.32
N PRO A 219 7.85 10.12 -9.41
CA PRO A 219 7.58 8.86 -8.73
C PRO A 219 6.34 8.98 -7.85
N GLU A 220 5.67 7.87 -7.64
CA GLU A 220 4.59 7.74 -6.67
C GLU A 220 5.03 6.79 -5.56
N ILE A 221 4.40 6.87 -4.38
CA ILE A 221 4.67 5.96 -3.27
C ILE A 221 3.39 5.43 -2.67
N LYS A 222 3.43 4.17 -2.23
CA LYS A 222 2.47 3.58 -1.31
C LYS A 222 3.12 3.51 0.07
N LYS A 223 2.43 4.04 1.10
CA LYS A 223 2.92 4.03 2.49
C LYS A 223 2.23 2.94 3.28
N GLU A 224 3.00 2.17 4.04
CA GLU A 224 2.52 1.14 4.96
C GLU A 224 3.30 1.23 6.27
N GLY A 225 2.71 1.90 7.29
CA GLY A 225 3.41 2.17 8.54
C GLY A 225 4.63 3.09 8.34
N TYR A 226 5.79 2.59 8.68
CA TYR A 226 7.10 3.24 8.49
C TYR A 226 7.80 2.83 7.19
N ASN A 227 7.12 2.07 6.34
CA ASN A 227 7.66 1.57 5.07
C ASN A 227 7.04 2.31 3.90
N ILE A 228 7.77 2.41 2.81
CA ILE A 228 7.25 2.87 1.52
C ILE A 228 7.57 1.85 0.42
N THR A 229 6.66 1.71 -0.51
CA THR A 229 6.90 1.06 -1.79
C THR A 229 6.86 2.13 -2.87
N VAL A 230 7.93 2.25 -3.64
CA VAL A 230 8.05 3.21 -4.74
C VAL A 230 7.40 2.62 -5.98
N ILE A 231 6.54 3.39 -6.65
CA ILE A 231 5.91 3.02 -7.90
C ILE A 231 6.71 3.61 -9.05
N GLU A 232 7.25 2.72 -9.87
CA GLU A 232 8.06 3.03 -11.03
C GLU A 232 7.14 3.36 -12.21
N ASN A 233 7.06 4.61 -12.59
CA ASN A 233 6.15 5.09 -13.65
C ASN A 233 6.87 5.85 -14.77
N GLY A 234 8.19 5.75 -14.81
CA GLY A 234 9.02 6.28 -15.91
C GLY A 234 8.69 5.58 -17.23
N LYS A 235 8.73 6.33 -18.31
CA LYS A 235 8.53 5.83 -19.68
C LYS A 235 9.71 6.23 -20.54
N ASP A 236 10.06 5.36 -21.45
CA ASP A 236 11.03 5.66 -22.48
C ASP A 236 10.45 6.65 -23.50
N SER A 237 11.34 7.39 -24.19
CA SER A 237 10.95 8.27 -25.27
C SER A 237 10.36 7.49 -26.44
N GLU A 238 9.58 8.17 -27.29
CA GLU A 238 9.00 7.51 -28.46
C GLU A 238 10.07 7.34 -29.56
N GLU A 239 9.92 6.30 -30.38
CA GLU A 239 10.79 6.00 -31.50
C GLU A 239 10.78 7.15 -32.54
N THR A 240 11.96 7.48 -33.08
CA THR A 240 12.15 8.45 -34.16
C THR A 240 12.93 7.83 -35.30
N GLU A 241 13.11 8.58 -36.44
CA GLU A 241 13.95 8.07 -37.57
C GLU A 241 15.41 7.80 -37.15
N ASP A 242 15.93 8.55 -36.17
CA ASP A 242 17.32 8.49 -35.74
C ASP A 242 17.54 7.77 -34.41
N SER A 243 16.45 7.43 -33.69
CA SER A 243 16.52 6.79 -32.37
C SER A 243 15.43 5.74 -32.22
N ALA A 244 15.83 4.53 -31.84
CA ALA A 244 14.92 3.45 -31.48
C ALA A 244 14.42 3.66 -30.03
N LYS A 245 13.33 2.97 -29.68
CA LYS A 245 12.83 2.90 -28.30
C LYS A 245 13.39 1.65 -27.63
N SER A 246 14.38 1.81 -26.75
CA SER A 246 15.03 0.67 -26.09
C SER A 246 14.23 0.12 -24.91
N GLY A 247 13.41 0.94 -24.29
CA GLY A 247 12.64 0.65 -23.08
C GLY A 247 13.44 0.84 -21.80
N ILE A 248 12.73 1.14 -20.71
CA ILE A 248 13.38 1.27 -19.40
C ILE A 248 13.92 -0.09 -18.95
N ASP A 249 15.17 -0.12 -18.49
CA ASP A 249 15.87 -1.30 -18.02
C ASP A 249 15.80 -1.43 -16.48
N TYR A 250 16.20 -0.37 -15.76
CA TYR A 250 16.17 -0.37 -14.29
C TYR A 250 16.10 1.05 -13.73
N TYR A 251 15.88 1.12 -12.41
CA TYR A 251 15.86 2.37 -11.66
C TYR A 251 16.89 2.34 -10.53
N LYS A 252 17.40 3.52 -10.18
CA LYS A 252 18.08 3.80 -8.92
C LYS A 252 17.23 4.72 -8.08
N TYR A 253 17.17 4.48 -6.77
CA TYR A 253 16.29 5.19 -5.83
C TYR A 253 17.14 6.00 -4.86
N PHE A 254 16.83 7.29 -4.71
CA PHE A 254 17.54 8.20 -3.82
C PHE A 254 16.58 8.84 -2.84
N LEU A 255 16.81 8.56 -1.56
CA LEU A 255 16.03 9.13 -0.46
C LEU A 255 16.89 10.13 0.31
N ILE A 256 16.35 11.34 0.51
CA ILE A 256 16.97 12.40 1.33
C ILE A 256 16.13 12.52 2.59
N ASP A 257 16.74 12.33 3.75
CA ASP A 257 16.09 12.45 5.05
C ASP A 257 15.95 13.90 5.54
N SER A 258 15.32 14.09 6.71
CA SER A 258 15.11 15.42 7.31
C SER A 258 16.40 16.14 7.69
N THR A 259 17.54 15.44 7.76
CA THR A 259 18.87 16.01 8.03
C THR A 259 19.58 16.45 6.76
N GLY A 260 19.03 16.10 5.59
CA GLY A 260 19.64 16.34 4.27
C GLY A 260 20.59 15.23 3.84
N LYS A 261 20.67 14.12 4.56
CA LYS A 261 21.47 12.95 4.17
C LYS A 261 20.77 12.22 3.04
N GLU A 262 21.50 12.01 1.95
CA GLU A 262 21.05 11.21 0.80
C GLU A 262 21.52 9.76 0.94
N ILE A 263 20.62 8.84 0.65
CA ILE A 263 20.83 7.37 0.72
C ILE A 263 20.32 6.78 -0.59
N GLU A 264 21.19 6.00 -1.25
CA GLU A 264 20.83 5.22 -2.45
C GLU A 264 20.29 3.84 -2.03
N TYR A 265 19.21 3.40 -2.67
CA TYR A 265 18.60 2.08 -2.50
C TYR A 265 18.59 1.33 -3.84
N GLU A 266 18.74 0.01 -3.76
CA GLU A 266 18.75 -0.87 -4.95
C GLU A 266 17.37 -1.46 -5.27
N ILE A 267 16.42 -1.32 -4.33
CA ILE A 267 15.06 -1.90 -4.45
C ILE A 267 14.00 -0.82 -4.19
N ASN A 268 12.83 -1.03 -4.74
CA ASN A 268 11.71 -0.09 -4.64
C ASN A 268 10.97 -0.13 -3.28
N LYS A 269 11.34 -1.02 -2.35
CA LYS A 269 10.77 -1.11 -1.02
C LYS A 269 11.78 -0.59 0.01
N ILE A 270 11.43 0.49 0.70
CA ILE A 270 12.25 1.12 1.73
C ILE A 270 11.52 0.94 3.06
N GLU A 271 12.19 0.29 4.01
CA GLU A 271 11.61 -0.12 5.30
C GLU A 271 12.22 0.67 6.46
N ASP A 272 11.53 0.68 7.60
CA ASP A 272 11.97 1.23 8.89
C ASP A 272 12.40 2.71 8.83
N LEU A 273 11.65 3.52 8.08
CA LEU A 273 11.90 4.96 8.01
C LEU A 273 11.57 5.64 9.34
N ASP A 274 12.45 6.49 9.79
CA ASP A 274 12.19 7.37 10.94
C ASP A 274 11.05 8.35 10.67
N VAL A 275 10.45 8.87 11.74
CA VAL A 275 9.46 9.95 11.64
C VAL A 275 10.14 11.22 11.10
N GLY A 276 9.65 11.77 10.01
CA GLY A 276 10.25 12.96 9.42
C GLY A 276 9.84 13.26 7.99
N ASN A 277 10.38 14.37 7.48
CA ASN A 277 10.23 14.76 6.09
C ASN A 277 11.28 14.07 5.23
N TYR A 278 10.86 13.63 4.06
CA TYR A 278 11.71 12.96 3.10
C TYR A 278 11.50 13.53 1.71
N LYS A 279 12.57 13.48 0.90
CA LYS A 279 12.52 13.74 -0.53
C LYS A 279 13.00 12.51 -1.27
N LEU A 280 12.21 12.07 -2.24
CA LEU A 280 12.51 10.91 -3.08
C LEU A 280 12.68 11.37 -4.53
N TYR A 281 13.71 10.89 -5.19
CA TYR A 281 13.81 10.91 -6.63
C TYR A 281 14.40 9.61 -7.16
N LEU A 282 14.11 9.30 -8.41
CA LEU A 282 14.62 8.14 -9.12
C LEU A 282 15.50 8.59 -10.29
N ILE A 283 16.41 7.72 -10.70
CA ILE A 283 17.05 7.82 -12.01
C ILE A 283 16.62 6.57 -12.79
N ALA A 284 15.87 6.78 -13.87
CA ALA A 284 15.50 5.73 -14.81
C ALA A 284 16.61 5.57 -15.84
N TYR A 285 17.02 4.35 -16.10
CA TYR A 285 17.99 3.98 -17.14
C TYR A 285 17.26 3.15 -18.20
N ASP A 286 17.44 3.50 -19.47
CA ASP A 286 16.99 2.65 -20.57
C ASP A 286 18.05 1.58 -20.90
N ARG A 287 17.71 0.65 -21.80
CA ARG A 287 18.61 -0.43 -22.23
C ARG A 287 19.76 0.04 -23.08
N ALA A 288 19.71 1.26 -23.61
CA ALA A 288 20.81 1.88 -24.35
C ALA A 288 21.82 2.59 -23.43
N GLY A 289 21.47 2.81 -22.15
CA GLY A 289 22.29 3.45 -21.16
C GLY A 289 22.03 4.97 -21.02
N ASN A 290 21.00 5.52 -21.70
CA ASN A 290 20.56 6.87 -21.42
C ASN A 290 19.82 6.91 -20.09
N CYS A 291 19.84 8.05 -19.40
CA CYS A 291 19.18 8.13 -18.11
C CYS A 291 18.48 9.47 -17.90
N LYS A 292 17.41 9.43 -17.10
CA LYS A 292 16.62 10.59 -16.70
C LYS A 292 16.37 10.61 -15.21
N LYS A 293 16.71 11.71 -14.58
CA LYS A 293 16.32 11.97 -13.19
C LYS A 293 14.87 12.41 -13.14
N SER A 294 14.07 11.79 -12.26
CA SER A 294 12.68 12.18 -12.01
C SER A 294 12.55 13.54 -11.33
N ASN A 295 11.34 14.07 -11.30
CA ASN A 295 10.97 15.10 -10.36
C ASN A 295 11.11 14.60 -8.92
N VAL A 296 11.29 15.53 -7.97
CA VAL A 296 11.42 15.21 -6.55
C VAL A 296 10.04 15.09 -5.93
N LEU A 297 9.74 13.94 -5.32
CA LEU A 297 8.54 13.73 -4.49
C LEU A 297 8.88 14.04 -3.03
N GLU A 298 8.20 15.00 -2.43
CA GLU A 298 8.30 15.28 -1.00
C GLU A 298 7.18 14.58 -0.23
N PHE A 299 7.52 13.89 0.86
CA PHE A 299 6.54 13.22 1.70
C PHE A 299 6.97 13.22 3.16
N PHE A 300 6.03 12.89 4.06
CA PHE A 300 6.25 12.81 5.50
C PHE A 300 5.91 11.43 6.03
N ILE A 301 6.76 10.87 6.88
CA ILE A 301 6.48 9.66 7.68
C ILE A 301 6.02 10.13 9.06
N SER A 302 4.74 9.91 9.36
CA SER A 302 4.13 10.25 10.65
C SER A 302 4.32 9.13 11.67
N ARG A 303 4.39 9.51 12.96
CA ARG A 303 4.34 8.53 14.04
C ARG A 303 3.02 7.79 14.01
N LYS A 304 3.09 6.48 14.24
CA LYS A 304 1.91 5.60 14.29
C LYS A 304 1.59 5.29 15.75
N TYR A 305 0.30 5.32 16.07
CA TYR A 305 -0.19 5.09 17.41
C TYR A 305 -1.16 3.90 17.43
N LYS A 306 -1.12 3.10 18.51
CA LYS A 306 -2.06 1.99 18.73
C LYS A 306 -3.19 2.36 19.69
N GLU A 307 -2.99 3.42 20.51
CA GLU A 307 -4.00 3.88 21.45
C GLU A 307 -3.88 5.40 21.70
N ILE A 308 -5.03 6.06 21.84
CA ILE A 308 -5.14 7.48 22.16
C ILE A 308 -6.17 7.69 23.27
N SER A 309 -6.01 8.72 24.08
CA SER A 309 -6.98 9.16 25.05
C SER A 309 -7.01 10.69 25.16
N VAL A 310 -8.22 11.26 25.23
CA VAL A 310 -8.46 12.70 25.25
C VAL A 310 -9.11 13.09 26.58
N GLY A 311 -8.40 13.85 27.40
CA GLY A 311 -8.94 14.52 28.56
C GLY A 311 -9.60 15.85 28.18
N TYR A 312 -9.91 16.70 29.16
CA TYR A 312 -10.55 17.99 28.86
C TYR A 312 -9.65 18.93 28.07
N ASN A 313 -8.37 19.06 28.43
CA ASN A 313 -7.41 19.95 27.79
C ASN A 313 -6.04 19.30 27.54
N HIS A 314 -5.91 17.99 27.66
CA HIS A 314 -4.67 17.27 27.40
C HIS A 314 -4.97 15.94 26.72
N CYS A 315 -3.96 15.37 26.10
CA CYS A 315 -4.06 14.14 25.36
C CYS A 315 -2.92 13.19 25.71
N LEU A 316 -3.19 11.90 25.60
CA LEU A 316 -2.24 10.81 25.73
C LEU A 316 -2.26 9.95 24.47
N ALA A 317 -1.14 9.34 24.14
CA ALA A 317 -1.07 8.29 23.12
C ALA A 317 -0.03 7.23 23.49
N ILE A 318 -0.24 6.02 22.98
CA ILE A 318 0.75 4.95 22.97
C ILE A 318 1.08 4.63 21.52
N ASP A 319 2.37 4.65 21.16
CA ASP A 319 2.81 4.23 19.83
C ASP A 319 2.91 2.70 19.72
N TYR A 320 3.20 2.19 18.52
CA TYR A 320 3.32 0.74 18.28
C TYR A 320 4.43 0.08 19.09
N GLU A 321 5.44 0.84 19.51
CA GLU A 321 6.55 0.37 20.34
C GLU A 321 6.22 0.37 21.84
N GLY A 322 5.02 0.82 22.23
CA GLY A 322 4.58 0.92 23.62
C GLY A 322 5.06 2.18 24.35
N ASN A 323 5.65 3.15 23.66
CA ASN A 323 6.07 4.41 24.29
C ASN A 323 4.84 5.27 24.60
N LEU A 324 4.87 5.93 25.76
CA LEU A 324 3.82 6.83 26.22
C LEU A 324 4.15 8.28 25.84
N TRP A 325 3.16 8.95 25.22
CA TRP A 325 3.25 10.34 24.77
C TRP A 325 2.16 11.17 25.40
N SER A 326 2.46 12.45 25.74
CA SER A 326 1.49 13.41 26.28
C SER A 326 1.68 14.80 25.71
N TRP A 327 0.58 15.57 25.60
CA TRP A 327 0.57 16.97 25.15
C TRP A 327 -0.70 17.70 25.58
N GLY A 328 -0.74 19.05 25.43
CA GLY A 328 -1.83 19.91 25.84
C GLY A 328 -1.48 20.76 27.05
N LEU A 329 -2.48 21.07 27.93
CA LEU A 329 -2.29 21.81 29.18
C LEU A 329 -1.66 20.97 30.29
N ASN A 330 -0.92 21.64 31.20
CA ASN A 330 -0.20 21.01 32.30
C ASN A 330 -0.36 21.70 33.68
N ASP A 331 -1.46 22.38 33.90
CA ASP A 331 -1.73 23.20 35.10
C ASP A 331 -1.64 22.40 36.41
N PHE A 332 -1.90 21.11 36.35
CA PHE A 332 -1.92 20.21 37.51
C PHE A 332 -0.86 19.09 37.42
N GLY A 333 -0.01 19.09 36.36
CA GLY A 333 0.97 18.05 36.12
C GLY A 333 0.42 16.84 35.35
N GLN A 334 -0.74 16.98 34.67
CA GLN A 334 -1.44 15.92 33.99
C GLN A 334 -0.67 15.33 32.80
N LEU A 335 0.36 16.01 32.31
CA LEU A 335 1.25 15.47 31.26
C LEU A 335 2.27 14.48 31.81
N GLY A 336 2.54 14.48 33.11
CA GLY A 336 3.47 13.55 33.75
C GLY A 336 4.95 13.75 33.38
N ASN A 337 5.32 14.90 32.84
CA ASN A 337 6.64 15.25 32.32
C ASN A 337 7.59 15.87 33.37
N ASN A 338 7.32 15.67 34.66
CA ASN A 338 7.99 16.25 35.82
C ASN A 338 7.84 17.79 35.95
N MET A 339 6.93 18.39 35.18
CA MET A 339 6.63 19.82 35.23
C MET A 339 5.19 20.05 35.63
N LYS A 340 4.96 21.22 36.18
CA LYS A 340 3.63 21.81 36.41
C LYS A 340 3.74 23.25 36.00
N ASP A 341 3.12 23.59 34.89
CA ASP A 341 3.16 24.95 34.35
C ASP A 341 1.87 25.27 33.59
N ASN A 342 1.62 26.57 33.36
CA ASN A 342 0.45 27.04 32.63
C ASN A 342 0.77 27.20 31.11
N LYS A 343 1.80 26.50 30.61
CA LYS A 343 2.15 26.56 29.21
C LYS A 343 1.39 25.50 28.41
N ILE A 344 1.16 25.81 27.17
CA ILE A 344 0.58 24.87 26.22
C ILE A 344 1.69 24.07 25.57
N HIS A 345 1.67 22.77 25.73
CA HIS A 345 2.56 21.82 25.08
C HIS A 345 1.85 21.26 23.85
N ASN A 346 1.99 21.92 22.70
CA ASN A 346 1.24 21.61 21.48
C ASN A 346 1.92 20.59 20.55
N VAL A 347 2.94 19.90 21.06
CA VAL A 347 3.64 18.80 20.37
C VAL A 347 3.73 17.61 21.34
N PRO A 348 3.47 16.36 20.90
CA PRO A 348 3.63 15.18 21.72
C PRO A 348 5.06 15.03 22.25
N VAL A 349 5.20 14.81 23.55
CA VAL A 349 6.47 14.54 24.23
C VAL A 349 6.42 13.15 24.83
N GLN A 350 7.45 12.36 24.57
CA GLN A 350 7.59 11.04 25.18
C GLN A 350 7.90 11.17 26.67
N ILE A 351 7.15 10.44 27.46
CA ILE A 351 7.26 10.43 28.92
C ILE A 351 7.54 9.00 29.44
N VAL A 352 8.10 8.88 30.65
CA VAL A 352 8.42 7.57 31.27
C VAL A 352 9.19 6.65 30.31
N LYS A 353 10.34 7.12 29.79
CA LYS A 353 11.09 6.50 28.67
C LYS A 353 11.63 5.10 28.95
N ASP A 354 11.68 4.70 30.20
CA ASP A 354 12.21 3.40 30.66
C ASP A 354 11.11 2.33 30.80
N LYS A 355 9.87 2.64 30.41
CA LYS A 355 8.70 1.75 30.51
C LYS A 355 7.90 1.71 29.23
N LYS A 356 7.25 0.57 29.01
CA LYS A 356 6.28 0.36 27.92
C LYS A 356 4.88 0.23 28.50
N PHE A 357 3.92 0.80 27.78
CA PHE A 357 2.53 0.88 28.19
C PHE A 357 1.59 0.20 27.21
N VAL A 358 0.47 -0.30 27.73
CA VAL A 358 -0.53 -1.05 26.95
C VAL A 358 -1.91 -0.40 26.99
N LYS A 359 -2.23 0.40 28.03
CA LYS A 359 -3.51 1.10 28.20
C LYS A 359 -3.31 2.50 28.75
N ILE A 360 -4.16 3.43 28.30
CA ILE A 360 -4.20 4.82 28.78
C ILE A 360 -5.63 5.29 28.97
N ALA A 361 -5.82 6.17 29.95
CA ALA A 361 -7.06 6.92 30.15
C ALA A 361 -6.77 8.33 30.68
N ALA A 362 -7.39 9.33 30.05
CA ALA A 362 -7.29 10.74 30.43
C ALA A 362 -8.63 11.23 30.99
N GLY A 363 -8.64 11.68 32.22
CA GLY A 363 -9.79 12.32 32.87
C GLY A 363 -9.80 13.83 32.65
N TYR A 364 -10.49 14.59 33.53
CA TYR A 364 -10.61 16.05 33.38
C TYR A 364 -9.24 16.74 33.36
N SER A 365 -8.38 16.47 34.33
CA SER A 365 -7.01 17.02 34.48
C SER A 365 -6.06 16.01 35.13
N TYR A 366 -6.22 14.75 34.90
CA TYR A 366 -5.36 13.68 35.36
C TYR A 366 -5.23 12.58 34.30
N SER A 367 -4.21 11.77 34.43
CA SER A 367 -3.84 10.73 33.47
C SER A 367 -3.60 9.42 34.18
N MET A 368 -3.98 8.32 33.52
CA MET A 368 -3.74 6.94 33.95
C MET A 368 -3.10 6.15 32.82
N ALA A 369 -2.27 5.20 33.18
CA ALA A 369 -1.68 4.24 32.23
C ALA A 369 -1.48 2.88 32.89
N ILE A 370 -1.55 1.80 32.10
CA ILE A 370 -1.15 0.44 32.53
C ILE A 370 0.10 0.06 31.72
N ASP A 371 1.15 -0.38 32.42
CA ASP A 371 2.37 -0.88 31.78
C ASP A 371 2.19 -2.35 31.32
N GLU A 372 3.15 -2.90 30.58
CA GLU A 372 3.15 -4.28 30.08
C GLU A 372 3.09 -5.34 31.20
N GLU A 373 3.49 -4.99 32.42
CA GLU A 373 3.42 -5.85 33.60
C GLU A 373 2.05 -5.79 34.31
N GLY A 374 1.11 -4.96 33.80
CA GLY A 374 -0.22 -4.73 34.39
C GLY A 374 -0.23 -3.78 35.60
N ASN A 375 0.85 -3.04 35.84
CA ASN A 375 0.89 -2.06 36.92
C ASN A 375 0.18 -0.78 36.51
N LEU A 376 -0.56 -0.19 37.46
CA LEU A 376 -1.24 1.09 37.27
C LEU A 376 -0.27 2.25 37.59
N TRP A 377 -0.27 3.26 36.72
CA TRP A 377 0.47 4.51 36.85
C TRP A 377 -0.45 5.68 36.67
N THR A 378 -0.28 6.75 37.50
CA THR A 378 -1.16 7.91 37.47
C THR A 378 -0.39 9.22 37.70
N CYS A 379 -0.90 10.36 37.16
CA CYS A 379 -0.38 11.70 37.39
C CYS A 379 -1.48 12.77 37.24
N GLY A 380 -1.21 13.99 37.65
CA GLY A 380 -2.10 15.14 37.52
C GLY A 380 -2.84 15.55 38.79
N TYR A 381 -4.07 16.02 38.62
CA TYR A 381 -4.95 16.49 39.67
C TYR A 381 -5.42 15.36 40.60
N ASN A 382 -5.43 15.61 41.95
CA ASN A 382 -5.71 14.57 42.96
C ASN A 382 -6.56 15.01 44.17
N ARG A 383 -7.28 16.10 44.11
CA ARG A 383 -8.02 16.57 45.30
C ARG A 383 -9.13 15.61 45.78
N CYS A 384 -9.68 14.80 44.88
CA CYS A 384 -10.69 13.81 45.23
C CYS A 384 -10.08 12.39 45.36
N GLY A 385 -8.76 12.25 45.37
CA GLY A 385 -8.09 10.94 45.43
C GLY A 385 -8.05 10.16 44.14
N GLN A 386 -8.32 10.81 42.97
CA GLN A 386 -8.43 10.13 41.68
C GLN A 386 -7.12 9.54 41.14
N LEU A 387 -5.96 9.86 41.72
CA LEU A 387 -4.72 9.19 41.40
C LEU A 387 -4.61 7.81 42.06
N GLY A 388 -5.36 7.53 43.11
CA GLY A 388 -5.38 6.23 43.78
C GLY A 388 -4.08 5.90 44.55
N ASP A 389 -3.23 6.89 44.84
CA ASP A 389 -1.92 6.73 45.47
C ASP A 389 -1.96 6.82 47.02
N GLY A 390 -3.16 6.77 47.62
CA GLY A 390 -3.38 6.92 49.06
C GLY A 390 -3.34 8.37 49.55
N THR A 391 -3.14 9.33 48.63
CA THR A 391 -3.05 10.76 48.96
C THR A 391 -4.11 11.58 48.22
N ASN A 392 -4.22 12.88 48.58
CA ASN A 392 -5.00 13.86 47.82
C ASN A 392 -4.09 14.97 47.26
N ILE A 393 -2.84 14.62 46.93
CA ILE A 393 -1.79 15.55 46.49
C ILE A 393 -1.54 15.33 44.99
N ASN A 394 -1.61 16.40 44.19
CA ASN A 394 -1.30 16.36 42.75
C ASN A 394 0.13 15.85 42.48
N LYS A 395 0.32 15.13 41.38
CA LYS A 395 1.63 14.62 40.94
C LYS A 395 1.95 15.15 39.55
N SER A 396 3.15 15.69 39.37
CA SER A 396 3.63 16.18 38.07
C SER A 396 4.39 15.13 37.27
N SER A 397 4.58 13.95 37.84
CA SER A 397 5.16 12.76 37.16
C SER A 397 4.24 11.56 37.36
N PHE A 398 4.29 10.62 36.45
CA PHE A 398 3.61 9.33 36.63
C PHE A 398 4.18 8.61 37.85
N VAL A 399 3.33 8.27 38.78
CA VAL A 399 3.64 7.47 39.98
C VAL A 399 3.00 6.09 39.82
N LYS A 400 3.75 5.03 40.11
CA LYS A 400 3.23 3.68 40.17
C LYS A 400 2.37 3.54 41.42
N ILE A 401 1.15 3.01 41.24
CA ILE A 401 0.27 2.71 42.38
C ILE A 401 0.75 1.42 43.05
N SER A 402 1.02 1.52 44.36
CA SER A 402 1.59 0.43 45.15
C SER A 402 0.53 -0.62 45.50
N MET A 403 0.21 -1.51 44.56
CA MET A 403 -0.69 -2.65 44.77
C MET A 403 -0.11 -3.92 44.10
N GLU A 404 -0.45 -5.08 44.67
CA GLU A 404 -0.14 -6.37 44.07
C GLU A 404 -1.08 -6.71 42.88
N THR A 405 -2.26 -6.08 42.87
CA THR A 405 -3.27 -6.24 41.83
C THR A 405 -2.74 -5.74 40.48
N LYS A 406 -2.90 -6.59 39.46
CA LYS A 406 -2.59 -6.27 38.07
C LYS A 406 -3.88 -5.90 37.33
N PHE A 407 -3.83 -4.82 36.58
CA PHE A 407 -4.99 -4.29 35.86
C PHE A 407 -4.88 -4.59 34.36
N ALA A 408 -6.04 -4.86 33.74
CA ALA A 408 -6.19 -5.13 32.31
C ALA A 408 -6.86 -3.96 31.58
N GLN A 409 -7.77 -3.24 32.24
CA GLN A 409 -8.50 -2.10 31.68
C GLN A 409 -8.62 -0.96 32.68
N ILE A 410 -8.68 0.27 32.17
CA ILE A 410 -8.92 1.50 32.92
C ILE A 410 -9.87 2.42 32.15
N SER A 411 -10.72 3.12 32.88
CA SER A 411 -11.57 4.18 32.34
C SER A 411 -11.59 5.39 33.31
N ALA A 412 -11.48 6.58 32.75
CA ALA A 412 -11.41 7.83 33.49
C ALA A 412 -12.66 8.68 33.29
N GLY A 413 -13.38 8.96 34.35
CA GLY A 413 -14.42 9.99 34.40
C GLY A 413 -13.83 11.38 34.69
N ASN A 414 -14.67 12.36 35.06
CA ASN A 414 -14.13 13.70 35.41
C ASN A 414 -13.16 13.62 36.58
N TYR A 415 -13.57 12.99 37.69
CA TYR A 415 -12.78 12.89 38.92
C TYR A 415 -12.87 11.52 39.60
N HIS A 416 -13.42 10.50 38.91
CA HIS A 416 -13.44 9.13 39.38
C HIS A 416 -12.86 8.19 38.33
N CYS A 417 -12.44 7.04 38.77
CA CYS A 417 -11.75 6.05 37.95
C CYS A 417 -12.42 4.68 38.12
N LEU A 418 -12.45 3.94 37.05
CA LEU A 418 -12.80 2.53 36.99
C LEU A 418 -11.62 1.72 36.45
N ALA A 419 -11.48 0.49 36.95
CA ALA A 419 -10.54 -0.46 36.39
C ALA A 419 -11.09 -1.90 36.46
N ILE A 420 -10.63 -2.75 35.54
CA ILE A 420 -10.81 -4.21 35.59
C ILE A 420 -9.43 -4.81 35.80
N ASP A 421 -9.30 -5.68 36.80
CA ASP A 421 -8.06 -6.43 37.01
C ASP A 421 -7.96 -7.63 36.05
N VAL A 422 -6.80 -8.31 36.04
CA VAL A 422 -6.57 -9.47 35.15
C VAL A 422 -7.48 -10.66 35.44
N ASN A 423 -8.17 -10.68 36.58
CA ASN A 423 -9.15 -11.69 36.95
C ASN A 423 -10.60 -11.29 36.60
N GLY A 424 -10.81 -10.09 36.06
CA GLY A 424 -12.14 -9.58 35.73
C GLY A 424 -12.87 -8.86 36.87
N ASN A 425 -12.21 -8.61 38.03
CA ASN A 425 -12.85 -7.90 39.14
C ASN A 425 -12.91 -6.38 38.85
N LEU A 426 -14.00 -5.75 39.26
CA LEU A 426 -14.24 -4.32 39.11
C LEU A 426 -13.68 -3.55 40.31
N TRP A 427 -12.90 -2.49 39.99
CA TRP A 427 -12.31 -1.57 40.95
C TRP A 427 -12.72 -0.12 40.63
N ALA A 428 -12.87 0.71 41.65
CA ALA A 428 -13.19 2.13 41.52
C ALA A 428 -12.49 2.98 42.60
N TRP A 429 -12.20 4.26 42.30
CA TRP A 429 -11.64 5.24 43.25
C TRP A 429 -11.84 6.67 42.73
N GLY A 430 -11.51 7.66 43.54
CA GLY A 430 -11.72 9.07 43.26
C GLY A 430 -13.01 9.60 43.88
N GLN A 431 -13.64 10.58 43.23
CA GLN A 431 -14.86 11.23 43.68
C GLN A 431 -16.05 10.28 43.78
N ASN A 432 -16.87 10.45 44.85
CA ASN A 432 -18.03 9.58 45.09
C ASN A 432 -19.30 10.31 45.64
N ASN A 433 -19.40 11.60 45.52
CA ASN A 433 -20.49 12.39 46.06
C ASN A 433 -21.89 12.03 45.52
N VAL A 434 -21.99 11.45 44.35
CA VAL A 434 -23.22 10.93 43.71
C VAL A 434 -23.26 9.41 43.59
N ALA A 435 -22.40 8.71 44.34
CA ALA A 435 -22.25 7.25 44.35
C ALA A 435 -21.67 6.67 43.04
N GLN A 436 -20.85 7.44 42.29
CA GLN A 436 -20.26 7.04 41.03
C GLN A 436 -19.22 5.91 41.17
N LEU A 437 -18.74 5.60 42.38
CA LEU A 437 -17.86 4.44 42.62
C LEU A 437 -18.65 3.12 42.75
N GLY A 438 -19.91 3.16 43.18
CA GLY A 438 -20.73 1.95 43.35
C GLY A 438 -20.37 1.08 44.56
N ASP A 439 -19.64 1.64 45.52
CA ASP A 439 -19.09 0.98 46.73
C ASP A 439 -20.00 1.08 47.97
N GLU A 440 -21.32 1.22 47.76
CA GLU A 440 -22.38 1.43 48.79
C GLU A 440 -22.28 2.76 49.53
N THR A 441 -21.24 3.55 49.28
CA THR A 441 -20.99 4.81 49.98
C THR A 441 -21.20 6.05 49.07
N ARG A 442 -21.00 7.24 49.62
CA ARG A 442 -20.82 8.51 48.89
C ARG A 442 -19.57 9.23 49.40
N ILE A 443 -18.57 8.46 49.77
CA ILE A 443 -17.30 8.94 50.31
C ILE A 443 -16.20 8.71 49.27
N ASP A 444 -15.48 9.76 48.93
CA ASP A 444 -14.34 9.72 48.02
C ASP A 444 -13.31 8.70 48.53
N LYS A 445 -12.67 8.00 47.58
CA LYS A 445 -11.61 7.03 47.87
C LYS A 445 -10.31 7.45 47.18
N ASN A 446 -9.26 7.57 47.96
CA ASN A 446 -7.93 7.90 47.46
C ASN A 446 -7.04 6.67 47.16
N SER A 447 -7.64 5.49 47.22
CA SER A 447 -7.02 4.22 46.80
C SER A 447 -8.06 3.35 46.09
N PRO A 448 -7.69 2.51 45.12
CA PRO A 448 -8.61 1.60 44.48
C PRO A 448 -9.33 0.68 45.45
N VAL A 449 -10.66 0.59 45.35
CA VAL A 449 -11.50 -0.35 46.11
C VAL A 449 -12.24 -1.29 45.18
N GLN A 450 -12.36 -2.55 45.55
CA GLN A 450 -13.17 -3.52 44.80
C GLN A 450 -14.65 -3.19 45.00
N VAL A 451 -15.41 -3.07 43.91
CA VAL A 451 -16.78 -2.58 43.94
C VAL A 451 -17.81 -3.67 44.23
N ILE A 452 -17.68 -4.79 43.56
CA ILE A 452 -18.59 -5.93 43.69
C ILE A 452 -17.79 -7.22 43.64
N SER A 453 -18.14 -8.21 44.44
CA SER A 453 -17.50 -9.54 44.42
C SER A 453 -18.38 -10.60 43.74
N GLY A 454 -17.77 -11.56 43.09
CA GLY A 454 -18.47 -12.70 42.46
C GLY A 454 -19.11 -12.37 41.10
N THR A 455 -18.93 -11.14 40.59
CA THR A 455 -19.29 -10.77 39.21
C THR A 455 -18.02 -10.35 38.47
N TYR A 456 -17.79 -10.95 37.30
CA TYR A 456 -16.63 -10.63 36.46
C TYR A 456 -17.04 -9.73 35.30
N PHE A 457 -16.27 -8.71 35.03
CA PHE A 457 -16.55 -7.69 34.05
C PHE A 457 -15.54 -7.78 32.87
N LYS A 458 -16.00 -7.45 31.68
CA LYS A 458 -15.18 -7.44 30.46
C LYS A 458 -15.03 -6.06 29.83
N ASP A 459 -15.90 -5.10 30.18
CA ASP A 459 -15.83 -3.73 29.67
C ASP A 459 -16.34 -2.73 30.71
N ILE A 460 -15.76 -1.51 30.71
CA ILE A 460 -16.08 -0.40 31.63
C ILE A 460 -16.03 0.93 30.90
N SER A 461 -16.94 1.84 31.26
CA SER A 461 -16.91 3.22 30.78
C SER A 461 -17.35 4.19 31.87
N ALA A 462 -16.51 5.16 32.21
CA ALA A 462 -16.76 6.23 33.17
C ALA A 462 -17.18 7.49 32.42
N GLY A 463 -18.39 7.98 32.72
CA GLY A 463 -18.88 9.29 32.27
C GLY A 463 -18.44 10.44 33.18
N GLU A 464 -19.16 11.58 33.16
CA GLU A 464 -18.81 12.69 34.06
C GLU A 464 -18.93 12.28 35.54
N ASN A 465 -20.10 11.78 35.94
CA ASN A 465 -20.43 11.39 37.33
C ASN A 465 -21.26 10.09 37.39
N HIS A 466 -21.26 9.28 36.33
CA HIS A 466 -21.89 7.98 36.28
C HIS A 466 -20.94 6.95 35.70
N SER A 467 -21.27 5.70 35.90
CA SER A 467 -20.43 4.56 35.54
C SER A 467 -21.25 3.48 34.85
N LEU A 468 -20.66 2.85 33.85
CA LEU A 468 -21.22 1.70 33.16
C LEU A 468 -20.22 0.55 33.14
N ALA A 469 -20.73 -0.68 33.09
CA ALA A 469 -19.92 -1.87 32.86
C ALA A 469 -20.72 -2.93 32.10
N ILE A 470 -19.99 -3.81 31.42
CA ILE A 470 -20.55 -5.06 30.85
C ILE A 470 -19.86 -6.23 31.56
N ASP A 471 -20.67 -7.15 32.10
CA ASP A 471 -20.14 -8.36 32.72
C ASP A 471 -19.72 -9.41 31.67
N SER A 472 -19.08 -10.49 32.10
CA SER A 472 -18.62 -11.60 31.24
C SER A 472 -19.74 -12.27 30.46
N GLU A 473 -21.01 -12.19 30.96
CA GLU A 473 -22.19 -12.75 30.30
C GLU A 473 -22.83 -11.77 29.30
N GLY A 474 -22.33 -10.53 29.20
CA GLY A 474 -22.84 -9.48 28.31
C GLY A 474 -23.99 -8.66 28.93
N ASN A 475 -24.26 -8.78 30.25
CA ASN A 475 -25.24 -7.92 30.89
C ASN A 475 -24.69 -6.51 31.10
N LEU A 476 -25.53 -5.50 30.85
CA LEU A 476 -25.21 -4.09 31.08
C LEU A 476 -25.51 -3.70 32.51
N TRP A 477 -24.59 -2.98 33.14
CA TRP A 477 -24.69 -2.45 34.49
C TRP A 477 -24.47 -0.94 34.50
N GLY A 478 -25.17 -0.21 35.37
CA GLY A 478 -24.99 1.23 35.53
C GLY A 478 -25.18 1.66 36.97
N TRP A 479 -24.52 2.77 37.35
CA TRP A 479 -24.64 3.38 38.70
C TRP A 479 -24.13 4.83 38.70
N GLY A 480 -24.29 5.52 39.84
CA GLY A 480 -23.90 6.92 40.01
C GLY A 480 -25.03 7.89 39.69
N ASP A 481 -24.65 9.06 39.10
CA ASP A 481 -25.63 10.07 38.71
C ASP A 481 -26.55 9.57 37.59
N SER A 482 -27.84 9.73 37.78
CA SER A 482 -28.87 9.41 36.78
C SER A 482 -29.96 10.47 36.73
N SER A 483 -29.59 11.74 36.97
CA SER A 483 -30.53 12.87 36.98
C SER A 483 -31.22 13.07 35.64
N TYR A 484 -30.57 12.72 34.54
CA TYR A 484 -31.10 12.69 33.18
C TYR A 484 -31.38 11.27 32.68
N GLY A 485 -31.20 10.25 33.54
CA GLY A 485 -31.30 8.84 33.14
C GLY A 485 -29.99 8.24 32.61
N GLN A 486 -28.88 8.97 32.58
CA GLN A 486 -27.60 8.60 31.95
C GLN A 486 -27.01 7.28 32.44
N ALA A 487 -27.23 6.87 33.67
CA ALA A 487 -26.81 5.57 34.18
C ALA A 487 -27.76 4.42 33.83
N GLY A 488 -28.90 4.69 33.16
CA GLY A 488 -29.90 3.71 32.80
C GLY A 488 -30.65 3.05 33.97
N VAL A 489 -30.40 3.53 35.18
CA VAL A 489 -31.00 3.06 36.46
C VAL A 489 -31.61 4.22 37.21
N LYS A 490 -32.34 3.93 38.28
CA LYS A 490 -32.86 5.01 39.17
C LYS A 490 -31.74 5.85 39.73
N ASN A 491 -31.96 7.18 39.80
CA ASN A 491 -31.00 8.10 40.38
C ASN A 491 -30.64 7.75 41.82
N GLY A 492 -29.35 7.87 42.16
CA GLY A 492 -28.84 7.68 43.53
C GLY A 492 -28.61 6.22 43.96
N ILE A 493 -28.64 5.28 43.06
CA ILE A 493 -28.19 3.87 43.31
C ILE A 493 -26.71 3.91 43.69
N ARG A 494 -26.39 3.27 44.83
CA ARG A 494 -25.03 3.23 45.41
C ARG A 494 -24.22 2.03 45.05
N THR A 495 -24.82 1.07 44.29
CA THR A 495 -24.23 -0.17 43.82
C THR A 495 -24.50 -0.32 42.33
N PRO A 496 -23.68 -1.03 41.59
CA PRO A 496 -24.00 -1.39 40.20
C PRO A 496 -25.37 -2.08 40.09
N GLY A 497 -26.23 -1.58 39.20
CA GLY A 497 -27.54 -2.14 38.89
C GLY A 497 -27.62 -2.66 37.48
N LYS A 498 -28.21 -3.86 37.30
CA LYS A 498 -28.42 -4.45 35.95
C LYS A 498 -29.45 -3.64 35.16
N ILE A 499 -29.18 -3.48 33.84
CA ILE A 499 -30.01 -2.76 32.89
C ILE A 499 -30.40 -3.70 31.78
N LYS A 500 -31.71 -3.70 31.36
CA LYS A 500 -32.22 -4.48 30.24
C LYS A 500 -31.76 -5.96 30.27
N GLU A 501 -32.13 -6.70 31.27
CA GLU A 501 -31.68 -8.07 31.54
C GLU A 501 -31.83 -9.05 30.34
N GLU A 502 -32.77 -8.78 29.42
CA GLU A 502 -33.02 -9.60 28.23
C GLU A 502 -32.11 -9.28 27.03
N THR A 503 -31.34 -8.17 27.10
CA THR A 503 -30.46 -7.72 26.01
C THR A 503 -28.99 -7.92 26.38
N LYS A 504 -28.21 -8.55 25.51
CA LYS A 504 -26.77 -8.69 25.69
C LYS A 504 -26.03 -7.61 24.94
N PHE A 505 -25.07 -6.98 25.59
CA PHE A 505 -24.30 -5.88 25.07
C PHE A 505 -22.83 -6.27 24.81
N MET A 506 -22.23 -5.64 23.81
CA MET A 506 -20.84 -5.86 23.42
C MET A 506 -19.93 -4.68 23.73
N GLU A 507 -20.44 -3.45 23.59
CA GLU A 507 -19.65 -2.23 23.76
C GLU A 507 -20.49 -1.13 24.43
N ILE A 508 -19.84 -0.33 25.25
CA ILE A 508 -20.43 0.82 25.96
C ILE A 508 -19.56 2.05 25.85
N SER A 509 -20.19 3.22 25.82
CA SER A 509 -19.49 4.50 25.88
C SER A 509 -20.31 5.51 26.69
N ALA A 510 -19.76 5.93 27.82
CA ALA A 510 -20.33 6.93 28.68
C ALA A 510 -19.81 8.31 28.29
N GLY A 511 -20.71 9.23 27.92
CA GLY A 511 -20.40 10.61 27.66
C GLY A 511 -20.51 11.45 28.96
N ARG A 512 -20.67 12.78 28.80
CA ARG A 512 -20.78 13.66 29.96
C ARG A 512 -22.00 13.31 30.83
N GLU A 513 -23.20 13.38 30.27
CA GLU A 513 -24.47 13.18 30.95
C GLU A 513 -25.40 12.25 30.13
N TYR A 514 -24.85 11.38 29.29
CA TYR A 514 -25.56 10.41 28.46
C TYR A 514 -24.71 9.18 28.24
N SER A 515 -25.33 8.13 27.73
CA SER A 515 -24.65 6.86 27.47
C SER A 515 -25.10 6.23 26.15
N LEU A 516 -24.17 5.57 25.51
CA LEU A 516 -24.38 4.75 24.32
C LEU A 516 -23.99 3.29 24.61
N ALA A 517 -24.67 2.35 23.93
CA ALA A 517 -24.32 0.94 23.99
C ALA A 517 -24.61 0.26 22.64
N ILE A 518 -23.82 -0.77 22.28
CA ILE A 518 -24.08 -1.67 21.16
C ILE A 518 -24.44 -3.05 21.72
N ASP A 519 -25.57 -3.62 21.25
CA ASP A 519 -25.94 -4.97 21.62
C ASP A 519 -25.24 -6.04 20.76
N SER A 520 -25.43 -7.32 21.08
CA SER A 520 -24.81 -8.44 20.37
C SER A 520 -25.26 -8.60 18.91
N GLU A 521 -26.30 -7.87 18.47
CA GLU A 521 -26.77 -7.83 17.09
C GLU A 521 -26.24 -6.60 16.32
N GLY A 522 -25.42 -5.76 16.95
CA GLY A 522 -24.89 -4.50 16.39
C GLY A 522 -25.87 -3.35 16.41
N LYS A 523 -26.98 -3.44 17.17
CA LYS A 523 -27.96 -2.37 17.30
C LYS A 523 -27.45 -1.32 18.29
N LEU A 524 -27.65 -0.05 17.94
CA LEU A 524 -27.24 1.09 18.76
C LEU A 524 -28.36 1.52 19.72
N TRP A 525 -27.98 1.70 20.98
CA TRP A 525 -28.84 2.12 22.08
C TRP A 525 -28.29 3.39 22.74
N ALA A 526 -29.19 4.29 23.18
CA ALA A 526 -28.82 5.54 23.81
C ALA A 526 -29.75 5.90 25.00
N VAL A 527 -29.22 6.63 26.01
CA VAL A 527 -29.97 7.08 27.18
C VAL A 527 -29.31 8.34 27.76
N GLY A 528 -30.08 9.17 28.46
CA GLY A 528 -29.59 10.33 29.19
C GLY A 528 -30.01 11.68 28.59
N TYR A 529 -29.18 12.69 28.82
CA TYR A 529 -29.36 14.08 28.37
C TYR A 529 -29.31 14.20 26.85
N ASN A 530 -30.23 14.99 26.25
CA ASN A 530 -30.39 15.07 24.79
C ASN A 530 -30.59 16.49 24.24
N TYR A 531 -30.31 17.52 24.96
CA TYR A 531 -30.54 18.90 24.50
C TYR A 531 -29.86 19.24 23.18
N PHE A 532 -28.69 18.66 22.89
CA PHE A 532 -27.97 18.85 21.64
C PHE A 532 -28.25 17.76 20.59
N GLY A 533 -29.14 16.81 20.88
CA GLY A 533 -29.39 15.66 20.00
C GLY A 533 -28.33 14.55 20.10
N GLN A 534 -27.54 14.52 21.19
CA GLN A 534 -26.44 13.56 21.37
C GLN A 534 -26.89 12.10 21.48
N LEU A 535 -28.17 11.84 21.73
CA LEU A 535 -28.73 10.49 21.63
C LEU A 535 -28.94 10.02 20.20
N GLY A 536 -29.16 10.94 19.23
CA GLY A 536 -29.31 10.58 17.81
C GLY A 536 -30.70 10.02 17.44
N ASP A 537 -31.72 10.26 18.26
CA ASP A 537 -33.11 9.76 18.11
C ASP A 537 -34.03 10.68 17.29
N GLY A 538 -33.48 11.73 16.67
CA GLY A 538 -34.23 12.74 15.92
C GLY A 538 -34.89 13.79 16.80
N THR A 539 -34.69 13.77 18.13
CA THR A 539 -35.28 14.69 19.11
C THR A 539 -34.23 15.40 19.96
N THR A 540 -34.66 16.32 20.82
CA THR A 540 -33.84 16.95 21.86
C THR A 540 -34.38 16.65 23.25
N VAL A 541 -35.13 15.57 23.41
CA VAL A 541 -35.79 15.17 24.66
C VAL A 541 -34.96 14.07 25.35
N ASP A 542 -34.65 14.30 26.62
CA ASP A 542 -33.93 13.34 27.48
C ASP A 542 -34.66 12.00 27.58
N LYS A 543 -33.90 10.93 27.72
CA LYS A 543 -34.42 9.56 27.87
C LYS A 543 -33.96 8.93 29.18
N ASN A 544 -34.90 8.52 30.01
CA ASN A 544 -34.61 7.87 31.29
C ASN A 544 -34.39 6.35 31.22
N SER A 545 -34.48 5.77 30.02
CA SER A 545 -34.19 4.36 29.72
C SER A 545 -33.57 4.22 28.36
N PHE A 546 -32.75 3.19 28.16
CA PHE A 546 -32.14 2.92 26.87
C PHE A 546 -33.17 2.71 25.76
N ILE A 547 -33.09 3.52 24.73
CA ILE A 547 -33.88 3.43 23.49
C ILE A 547 -32.96 2.99 22.35
N GLN A 548 -33.48 2.20 21.42
CA GLN A 548 -32.79 1.85 20.18
C GLN A 548 -32.88 3.03 19.22
N ILE A 549 -31.74 3.35 18.58
CA ILE A 549 -31.61 4.43 17.58
C ILE A 549 -31.01 3.87 16.29
N ALA A 550 -31.12 4.62 15.17
CA ALA A 550 -30.52 4.27 13.88
C ALA A 550 -30.76 2.81 13.49
N SER A 551 -32.03 2.36 13.53
CA SER A 551 -32.43 0.95 13.35
C SER A 551 -32.12 0.38 11.96
N ASP A 552 -31.78 1.24 11.00
CA ASP A 552 -31.37 0.93 9.63
C ASP A 552 -29.88 0.57 9.52
N LYS A 553 -29.09 0.71 10.59
CA LYS A 553 -27.63 0.51 10.61
C LYS A 553 -27.18 -0.49 11.66
N LYS A 554 -26.05 -1.11 11.40
CA LYS A 554 -25.32 -1.94 12.36
C LYS A 554 -24.02 -1.25 12.72
N PHE A 555 -23.76 -1.06 13.99
CA PHE A 555 -22.55 -0.44 14.50
C PHE A 555 -21.61 -1.49 15.12
N VAL A 556 -20.30 -1.27 14.94
CA VAL A 556 -19.24 -2.11 15.50
C VAL A 556 -18.46 -1.38 16.58
N HIS A 557 -18.39 -0.04 16.52
CA HIS A 557 -17.77 0.80 17.54
C HIS A 557 -18.58 2.06 17.79
N ILE A 558 -18.56 2.53 19.05
CA ILE A 558 -19.18 3.79 19.51
C ILE A 558 -18.25 4.58 20.39
N PHE A 559 -18.37 5.89 20.30
CA PHE A 559 -17.56 6.82 21.08
C PHE A 559 -18.41 8.02 21.50
N SER A 560 -18.43 8.31 22.78
CA SER A 560 -19.12 9.47 23.35
C SER A 560 -18.13 10.54 23.80
N GLY A 561 -18.51 11.80 23.65
CA GLY A 561 -17.78 12.96 24.14
C GLY A 561 -18.59 13.76 25.11
N ASP A 562 -18.32 15.09 25.23
CA ASP A 562 -19.04 16.02 26.11
C ASP A 562 -20.55 16.07 25.77
N SER A 563 -20.88 16.37 24.53
CA SER A 563 -22.28 16.45 24.06
C SER A 563 -22.41 15.98 22.59
N ARG A 564 -21.56 15.08 22.17
CA ARG A 564 -21.45 14.56 20.78
C ARG A 564 -21.10 13.10 20.78
N SER A 565 -21.57 12.43 19.76
CA SER A 565 -21.48 10.99 19.62
C SER A 565 -20.89 10.61 18.27
N PHE A 566 -20.14 9.53 18.24
CA PHE A 566 -19.58 8.94 17.03
C PHE A 566 -19.87 7.45 17.01
N GLY A 567 -19.97 6.90 15.81
CA GLY A 567 -20.09 5.45 15.61
C GLY A 567 -19.39 5.04 14.34
N ILE A 568 -18.87 3.80 14.32
CA ILE A 568 -18.35 3.15 13.12
C ILE A 568 -19.28 1.99 12.82
N ASP A 569 -19.82 1.95 11.60
CA ASP A 569 -20.70 0.87 11.17
C ASP A 569 -19.92 -0.36 10.69
N ASN A 570 -20.63 -1.44 10.40
CA ASN A 570 -20.04 -2.70 9.92
C ASN A 570 -19.41 -2.61 8.51
N GLU A 571 -19.60 -1.52 7.78
CA GLU A 571 -18.95 -1.23 6.51
C GLU A 571 -17.67 -0.39 6.71
N GLY A 572 -17.43 0.08 7.93
CA GLY A 572 -16.32 0.94 8.33
C GLY A 572 -16.56 2.43 8.05
N ASN A 573 -17.82 2.84 7.80
CA ASN A 573 -18.16 4.25 7.69
C ASN A 573 -18.23 4.88 9.07
N THR A 574 -17.76 6.12 9.17
CA THR A 574 -17.80 6.90 10.42
C THR A 574 -19.01 7.83 10.41
N TRP A 575 -19.77 7.82 11.51
CA TRP A 575 -20.97 8.61 11.74
C TRP A 575 -20.80 9.52 12.94
N ALA A 576 -21.41 10.72 12.93
CA ALA A 576 -21.36 11.68 14.02
C ALA A 576 -22.72 12.36 14.20
N TRP A 577 -23.07 12.68 15.47
CA TRP A 577 -24.29 13.41 15.83
C TRP A 577 -24.14 14.12 17.18
N GLY A 578 -25.10 14.97 17.53
CA GLY A 578 -25.09 15.77 18.75
C GLY A 578 -24.71 17.22 18.49
N LYS A 579 -23.99 17.85 19.46
CA LYS A 579 -23.50 19.22 19.38
C LYS A 579 -22.53 19.37 18.21
N SER A 580 -22.88 20.23 17.27
CA SER A 580 -22.16 20.42 16.01
C SER A 580 -21.16 21.60 16.08
N GLY A 581 -21.12 22.48 15.12
CA GLY A 581 -20.07 23.47 14.88
C GLY A 581 -18.83 22.82 14.27
N TYR A 582 -17.66 23.07 14.84
CA TYR A 582 -16.38 22.48 14.36
C TYR A 582 -16.17 21.02 14.77
N PHE A 583 -17.10 20.40 15.54
CA PHE A 583 -16.77 19.18 16.27
C PHE A 583 -17.18 17.87 15.61
N LEU A 584 -18.14 17.87 14.68
CA LEU A 584 -18.65 16.61 14.13
C LEU A 584 -17.88 16.07 12.91
N GLY A 585 -17.09 16.92 12.24
CA GLY A 585 -16.35 16.49 11.06
C GLY A 585 -17.20 16.29 9.80
N ILE A 586 -18.47 16.70 9.82
CA ILE A 586 -19.44 16.48 8.71
C ILE A 586 -19.44 17.63 7.69
N GLY A 587 -18.69 18.72 7.96
CA GLY A 587 -18.56 19.86 7.05
C GLY A 587 -19.77 20.80 7.01
N THR A 588 -20.68 20.71 7.99
CA THR A 588 -21.76 21.68 8.24
C THR A 588 -21.56 22.33 9.61
N TYR A 589 -22.16 23.51 9.79
CA TYR A 589 -22.02 24.31 11.03
C TYR A 589 -23.36 24.48 11.75
N ASP A 590 -24.29 23.57 11.51
CA ASP A 590 -25.55 23.55 12.25
C ASP A 590 -25.28 23.44 13.76
N GLU A 591 -26.10 24.06 14.60
CA GLU A 591 -25.88 23.99 16.05
C GLU A 591 -26.02 22.58 16.60
N LYS A 592 -26.92 21.78 16.03
CA LYS A 592 -27.29 20.43 16.47
C LYS A 592 -27.50 19.49 15.28
N VAL A 593 -27.08 18.27 15.43
CA VAL A 593 -27.33 17.16 14.49
C VAL A 593 -28.05 16.05 15.24
N LEU A 594 -29.32 15.86 14.94
CA LEU A 594 -30.23 15.04 15.74
C LEU A 594 -30.23 13.54 15.39
N VAL A 595 -29.62 13.19 14.27
CA VAL A 595 -29.50 11.79 13.76
C VAL A 595 -28.08 11.57 13.27
N PRO A 596 -27.58 10.33 13.26
CA PRO A 596 -26.25 10.03 12.72
C PRO A 596 -26.05 10.52 11.29
N MET A 597 -25.03 11.35 11.04
CA MET A 597 -24.60 11.85 9.74
C MET A 597 -23.17 11.38 9.47
N GLN A 598 -22.85 11.07 8.20
CA GLN A 598 -21.55 10.57 7.84
C GLN A 598 -20.45 11.64 7.94
N VAL A 599 -19.34 11.29 8.57
CA VAL A 599 -18.15 12.15 8.69
C VAL A 599 -17.44 12.22 7.33
N LYS A 600 -16.98 13.41 6.96
CA LYS A 600 -16.22 13.62 5.70
C LYS A 600 -14.76 13.24 5.90
N ILE A 601 -14.46 11.98 5.68
CA ILE A 601 -13.10 11.42 5.73
C ILE A 601 -12.94 10.32 4.69
N GLU A 602 -11.80 10.28 4.03
CA GLU A 602 -11.53 9.30 2.95
C GLU A 602 -10.95 7.97 3.47
N THR A 603 -10.39 7.98 4.69
CA THR A 603 -9.84 6.77 5.30
C THR A 603 -10.83 6.14 6.28
N LYS A 604 -10.63 4.85 6.59
CA LYS A 604 -11.41 4.15 7.62
C LYS A 604 -10.77 4.37 8.98
N LEU A 605 -11.57 4.88 9.92
CA LEU A 605 -11.16 5.02 11.32
C LEU A 605 -11.45 3.73 12.08
N ASN A 606 -10.65 3.46 13.13
CA ASN A 606 -10.87 2.34 14.05
C ASN A 606 -11.03 2.78 15.52
N LEU A 607 -10.61 3.99 15.84
CA LEU A 607 -10.70 4.54 17.20
C LEU A 607 -10.95 6.04 17.13
N ILE A 608 -11.92 6.53 17.94
CA ILE A 608 -12.19 7.95 18.10
C ILE A 608 -12.23 8.24 19.60
N LYS A 609 -11.61 9.32 20.03
CA LYS A 609 -11.73 9.87 21.39
C LYS A 609 -12.15 11.33 21.30
N SER A 610 -13.17 11.68 22.04
CA SER A 610 -13.81 12.99 21.99
C SER A 610 -14.06 13.54 23.38
N ASN A 611 -13.52 14.69 23.67
CA ASN A 611 -13.82 15.48 24.89
C ASN A 611 -13.59 16.97 24.55
N GLY A 612 -12.48 17.59 24.90
CA GLY A 612 -12.12 18.95 24.49
C GLY A 612 -11.93 19.13 23.00
N CYS A 613 -11.33 18.12 22.32
CA CYS A 613 -11.18 17.98 20.87
C CYS A 613 -11.61 16.59 20.43
N ASN A 614 -11.47 16.30 19.15
CA ASN A 614 -11.55 14.92 18.65
C ASN A 614 -10.17 14.49 18.14
N LEU A 615 -9.73 13.33 18.58
CA LEU A 615 -8.61 12.59 18.01
C LEU A 615 -9.12 11.24 17.52
N ALA A 616 -8.57 10.78 16.42
CA ALA A 616 -8.89 9.46 15.90
C ALA A 616 -7.64 8.77 15.37
N LEU A 617 -7.68 7.45 15.31
CA LEU A 617 -6.72 6.63 14.60
C LEU A 617 -7.41 5.98 13.41
N ASP A 618 -6.72 5.97 12.27
CA ASP A 618 -7.14 5.13 11.15
C ASP A 618 -6.61 3.70 11.33
N ILE A 619 -6.98 2.82 10.41
CA ILE A 619 -6.57 1.40 10.42
C ILE A 619 -5.05 1.21 10.36
N ASP A 620 -4.30 2.21 9.88
CA ASP A 620 -2.83 2.19 9.79
C ASP A 620 -2.16 2.84 11.01
N GLY A 621 -2.92 3.27 12.02
CA GLY A 621 -2.42 3.94 13.22
C GLY A 621 -2.01 5.40 13.01
N SER A 622 -2.36 6.02 11.87
CA SER A 622 -2.16 7.46 11.69
C SER A 622 -3.16 8.24 12.54
N MET A 623 -2.70 9.33 13.13
CA MET A 623 -3.54 10.19 13.95
C MET A 623 -4.25 11.25 13.10
N TRP A 624 -5.54 11.44 13.37
CA TRP A 624 -6.42 12.44 12.79
C TRP A 624 -7.00 13.32 13.89
N ALA A 625 -7.20 14.61 13.61
CA ALA A 625 -7.78 15.55 14.58
C ALA A 625 -8.76 16.51 13.92
N TRP A 626 -9.77 16.94 14.69
CA TRP A 626 -10.71 18.02 14.36
C TRP A 626 -11.39 18.56 15.61
N GLY A 627 -12.05 19.71 15.49
CA GLY A 627 -12.71 20.37 16.62
C GLY A 627 -11.86 21.48 17.20
N TYR A 628 -11.89 21.68 18.52
CA TYR A 628 -11.16 22.74 19.20
C TYR A 628 -9.69 22.41 19.42
N ASN A 629 -8.80 23.34 19.09
CA ASN A 629 -7.34 23.21 19.27
C ASN A 629 -6.68 24.37 20.04
N GLY A 630 -7.45 25.22 20.67
CA GLY A 630 -6.91 26.41 21.37
C GLY A 630 -5.87 26.10 22.45
N ASN A 631 -5.86 24.89 22.99
CA ASN A 631 -4.90 24.38 23.97
C ASN A 631 -3.87 23.42 23.35
N GLY A 632 -3.71 23.38 22.00
CA GLY A 632 -2.75 22.53 21.30
C GLY A 632 -3.08 21.03 21.35
N GLN A 633 -4.36 20.67 21.52
CA GLN A 633 -4.80 19.27 21.70
C GLN A 633 -4.54 18.39 20.46
N TYR A 634 -4.34 18.96 19.26
CA TYR A 634 -4.00 18.19 18.07
C TYR A 634 -2.57 17.63 18.11
N GLY A 635 -1.67 18.27 18.84
CA GLY A 635 -0.27 17.84 18.91
C GLY A 635 0.55 18.17 17.65
N ASN A 636 0.04 19.01 16.75
CA ASN A 636 0.66 19.34 15.45
C ASN A 636 1.50 20.64 15.46
N GLY A 637 1.83 21.18 16.64
CA GLY A 637 2.59 22.41 16.78
C GLY A 637 1.76 23.71 16.63
N THR A 638 0.47 23.61 16.27
CA THR A 638 -0.43 24.77 16.09
C THR A 638 -1.48 24.86 17.17
N LYS A 639 -2.32 25.92 17.10
CA LYS A 639 -3.52 26.11 17.92
C LYS A 639 -4.77 26.34 17.08
N ASP A 640 -4.66 26.11 15.77
CA ASP A 640 -5.73 26.34 14.83
C ASP A 640 -6.75 25.20 14.87
N SER A 641 -8.02 25.56 14.99
CA SER A 641 -9.15 24.63 15.02
C SER A 641 -9.67 24.36 13.63
N VAL A 642 -9.99 23.11 13.30
CA VAL A 642 -10.57 22.72 12.01
C VAL A 642 -11.88 21.97 12.19
N GLY A 643 -12.82 22.14 11.24
CA GLY A 643 -14.16 21.56 11.30
C GLY A 643 -14.32 20.23 10.55
N ILE A 644 -13.28 19.76 9.87
CA ILE A 644 -13.22 18.44 9.19
C ILE A 644 -11.97 17.69 9.64
N PRO A 645 -11.98 16.35 9.66
CA PRO A 645 -10.81 15.57 10.05
C PRO A 645 -9.59 15.91 9.20
N MET A 646 -8.46 16.12 9.84
CA MET A 646 -7.16 16.42 9.26
C MET A 646 -6.14 15.43 9.82
N GLN A 647 -5.30 14.83 8.95
CA GLN A 647 -4.22 13.96 9.40
C GLN A 647 -3.13 14.77 10.11
N ILE A 648 -2.70 14.30 11.26
CA ILE A 648 -1.62 14.91 12.06
C ILE A 648 -0.29 14.33 11.56
N LYS A 649 0.61 15.26 11.20
CA LYS A 649 1.95 14.94 10.70
C LYS A 649 2.97 14.90 11.81
#